data_6de0605074aa7835c8b19cbfd95aa8bc
#
_entry.id   6de0605074aa7835c8b19cbfd95aa8bc
#
_cell.length_a   1.000
_cell.length_b   1.000
_cell.length_c   1.000
_cell.angle_alpha   90.00
_cell.angle_beta   90.00
_cell.angle_gamma   90.00
#
_symmetry.space_group_name_H-M   'P 1'
#
loop_
_entity.id
_entity.type
_entity.pdbx_description
1 polymer ?
#
loop_
_entity_poly.entity_id
_entity_poly.type
_entity_poly.pdbx_seq_one_letter_code
_entity_poly.pdbx_strand_id
1 'polypeptide(L)'
;MSSSNLQESGGPPAPIYNMRRSSTDLRLDAEADGGDNDVIQELKQRVEGVRIEDGMLHKQNNKPMQSHAAIAATTTFPKKGLRRGTSTEWCQQVMSATALPPSGKPHEDPPARERPLDGIWPERDALSFTRFPIFCGAGSITEEHEHACRYIMEARSMRQKYHGDRGTKTNDAELILGEDELGVKSGRRLEYRFGESGVVEVFLQGENNATPGENLVTVPSIDDFMKDYKRLEAICCDGAMRSFCFQRLQMLSSAFKMHATSNGTIENEAQSNLLGTDFYRTMKIDNHIHLAAAASAKQFVSFVEEKLKNEGDTIVTENGQTLKDLFDSAGLSVSHMTIDAFNILADYSVYQRFDNFNSKYSPFRLANMRNIFLKVENCIEGRYFAELTKTVLSRLEQSKGHNSASEMRLSIYGMERHEWLKVARWILRDWEGGDHPGRVLSSHNRWLVQVPRLWRKYCAKGGGRGQEQKQRTFQDMLENLFCPIFEATLYPEDNPEVAELLKHIVGFDSVDDEGSPEGPCCCKRPSEWKSEQNPTYSWQLYYLWANITVLNKIRKSKGLNTFSLRPHAGETGDVMHLAATYILCQSINHGINLDRQVSLQYLYYLDQVGLSISPLSNNFLFRKIASNPFPKLFKRGLNVTLSTDDPLLFHMSDDALLEEYSVARYVLKLDSLMLLYFFAMLNLTFRST
;
A
#
# COMPACT_ATOMS: atom_id res chain seq x y z
N MET A 1 29.57 62.70 -16.92
CA MET A 1 28.82 63.75 -16.22
C MET A 1 27.48 63.09 -15.86
N SER A 2 27.08 62.87 -14.71
CA SER A 2 27.39 63.25 -13.31
C SER A 2 26.75 62.17 -12.42
N SER A 3 27.47 61.78 -11.44
CA SER A 3 27.17 61.02 -10.25
C SER A 3 25.99 61.58 -9.46
N SER A 4 25.21 60.71 -8.81
CA SER A 4 24.64 61.02 -7.49
C SER A 4 24.34 59.75 -6.71
N ASN A 5 24.94 59.70 -5.57
CA ASN A 5 24.80 58.80 -4.43
C ASN A 5 23.34 58.59 -4.00
N LEU A 6 23.01 57.37 -3.55
CA LEU A 6 22.01 57.19 -2.52
C LEU A 6 22.50 56.13 -1.49
N GLN A 7 22.36 56.57 -0.25
CA GLN A 7 22.83 55.99 0.99
C GLN A 7 22.21 54.63 1.34
N GLU A 8 23.03 53.79 1.92
CA GLU A 8 22.69 52.64 2.72
C GLU A 8 21.88 53.04 3.97
N SER A 9 20.77 52.41 4.21
CA SER A 9 20.13 52.34 5.51
C SER A 9 20.19 50.90 6.01
N GLY A 10 21.10 50.63 6.92
CA GLY A 10 21.25 49.38 7.60
C GLY A 10 20.11 49.12 8.60
N GLY A 11 19.41 48.00 8.43
CA GLY A 11 18.60 47.38 9.47
C GLY A 11 19.38 46.28 10.18
N PRO A 12 19.13 46.01 11.46
CA PRO A 12 19.95 45.08 12.25
C PRO A 12 19.74 43.64 11.81
N PRO A 13 20.76 42.77 11.89
CA PRO A 13 20.67 41.38 11.53
C PRO A 13 19.80 40.58 12.52
N ALA A 14 18.97 39.69 12.01
CA ALA A 14 18.20 38.75 12.78
C ALA A 14 19.09 37.81 13.61
N PRO A 15 18.67 37.38 14.81
CA PRO A 15 19.51 36.56 15.68
C PRO A 15 19.67 35.16 15.10
N ILE A 16 20.91 34.75 14.95
CA ILE A 16 21.29 33.36 14.66
C ILE A 16 21.01 32.53 15.91
N TYR A 17 20.00 31.70 15.89
CA TYR A 17 19.80 30.68 16.91
C TYR A 17 20.85 29.58 16.74
N ASN A 18 21.94 29.68 17.49
CA ASN A 18 22.85 28.59 17.74
C ASN A 18 22.17 27.58 18.65
N MET A 19 21.53 26.53 18.08
CA MET A 19 21.23 25.32 18.83
C MET A 19 22.54 24.59 19.12
N ARG A 20 23.12 24.82 20.29
CA ARG A 20 24.08 23.91 20.91
C ARG A 20 23.33 22.61 21.19
N ARG A 21 23.56 21.57 20.39
CA ARG A 21 23.25 20.21 20.78
C ARG A 21 24.04 19.87 22.02
N SER A 22 23.36 19.45 23.08
CA SER A 22 24.00 19.02 24.31
C SER A 22 24.82 17.76 24.03
N SER A 23 26.01 17.70 24.62
CA SER A 23 26.95 16.57 24.47
C SER A 23 26.46 15.22 25.02
N THR A 24 25.23 15.15 25.49
CA THR A 24 24.58 13.93 25.98
C THR A 24 23.99 13.05 24.87
N ASP A 25 23.62 13.62 23.72
CA ASP A 25 23.04 12.82 22.62
C ASP A 25 24.10 12.00 21.85
N LEU A 26 25.37 12.43 21.90
CA LEU A 26 26.47 11.70 21.25
C LEU A 26 27.03 10.54 22.08
N ARG A 27 26.69 10.45 23.37
CA ARG A 27 27.14 9.33 24.22
C ARG A 27 26.21 8.12 24.19
N LEU A 28 24.95 8.31 23.86
CA LEU A 28 23.99 7.20 23.77
C LEU A 28 24.18 6.34 22.52
N ASP A 29 24.68 6.92 21.41
CA ASP A 29 24.99 6.16 20.20
C ASP A 29 26.34 5.41 20.27
N ALA A 30 27.23 5.82 21.15
CA ALA A 30 28.53 5.15 21.34
C ALA A 30 28.49 4.00 22.37
N GLU A 31 27.55 4.06 23.33
CA GLU A 31 27.39 2.98 24.32
C GLU A 31 26.57 1.79 23.77
N ALA A 32 25.83 1.94 22.69
CA ALA A 32 25.11 0.84 22.04
C ALA A 32 26.02 -0.08 21.21
N ASP A 33 27.18 0.41 20.78
CA ASP A 33 28.16 -0.36 19.98
C ASP A 33 29.21 -1.10 20.86
N GLY A 34 29.34 -0.73 22.13
CA GLY A 34 30.28 -1.37 23.08
C GLY A 34 29.70 -2.56 23.86
N GLY A 35 28.37 -2.63 23.97
CA GLY A 35 27.69 -3.65 24.77
C GLY A 35 27.67 -5.06 24.16
N ASP A 36 27.76 -5.16 22.85
CA ASP A 36 27.67 -6.46 22.15
C ASP A 36 28.96 -7.28 22.23
N ASN A 37 30.10 -6.66 22.40
CA ASN A 37 31.38 -7.39 22.50
C ASN A 37 31.58 -8.08 23.87
N ASP A 38 31.13 -7.47 24.94
CA ASP A 38 31.24 -8.06 26.27
C ASP A 38 30.26 -9.22 26.47
N VAL A 39 29.05 -9.12 25.93
CA VAL A 39 28.07 -10.22 25.93
C VAL A 39 28.55 -11.40 25.08
N ILE A 40 29.22 -11.13 23.97
CA ILE A 40 29.79 -12.18 23.10
C ILE A 40 30.99 -12.86 23.78
N GLN A 41 31.81 -12.13 24.53
CA GLN A 41 32.90 -12.70 25.30
C GLN A 41 32.39 -13.54 26.50
N GLU A 42 31.37 -13.06 27.20
CA GLU A 42 30.76 -13.81 28.31
C GLU A 42 30.05 -15.09 27.83
N LEU A 43 29.41 -15.05 26.66
CA LEU A 43 28.84 -16.22 26.01
C LEU A 43 29.90 -17.22 25.54
N LYS A 44 31.03 -16.75 25.05
CA LYS A 44 32.18 -17.63 24.67
C LYS A 44 32.77 -18.34 25.88
N GLN A 45 32.96 -17.66 27.01
CA GLN A 45 33.44 -18.26 28.25
C GLN A 45 32.47 -19.28 28.84
N ARG A 46 31.15 -19.03 28.75
CA ARG A 46 30.12 -20.01 29.16
C ARG A 46 30.06 -21.23 28.26
N VAL A 47 30.33 -21.10 26.96
CA VAL A 47 30.36 -22.24 26.01
C VAL A 47 31.62 -23.08 26.21
N GLU A 48 32.74 -22.49 26.56
CA GLU A 48 33.98 -23.24 26.90
C GLU A 48 33.88 -23.97 28.26
N GLY A 49 33.14 -23.40 29.24
CA GLY A 49 32.87 -24.06 30.52
C GLY A 49 31.96 -25.30 30.43
N VAL A 50 31.06 -25.34 29.47
CA VAL A 50 30.12 -26.48 29.27
C VAL A 50 30.80 -27.70 28.59
N ARG A 51 31.95 -27.52 27.93
CA ARG A 51 32.68 -28.64 27.29
C ARG A 51 33.45 -29.52 28.24
N ILE A 52 33.56 -29.18 29.52
CA ILE A 52 34.32 -29.96 30.51
C ILE A 52 33.44 -30.93 31.33
N GLU A 53 32.11 -30.78 31.35
CA GLU A 53 31.22 -31.63 32.14
C GLU A 53 30.55 -32.79 31.39
N ASP A 54 30.67 -32.91 30.08
CA ASP A 54 30.06 -33.97 29.27
C ASP A 54 30.82 -35.33 29.30
N GLY A 55 31.79 -35.49 30.18
CA GLY A 55 32.60 -36.67 30.32
C GLY A 55 32.07 -37.77 31.25
N MET A 56 31.00 -37.56 32.01
CA MET A 56 30.50 -38.57 32.97
C MET A 56 28.98 -38.61 33.02
N LEU A 57 28.34 -39.30 32.09
CA LEU A 57 27.02 -39.91 32.32
C LEU A 57 26.64 -40.90 31.20
N HIS A 58 27.35 -42.04 31.18
CA HIS A 58 26.83 -43.23 30.55
C HIS A 58 26.56 -44.27 31.64
N LYS A 59 25.29 -44.53 31.85
CA LYS A 59 24.61 -45.78 32.21
C LYS A 59 23.40 -45.49 33.12
N GLN A 60 22.23 -45.57 32.56
CA GLN A 60 21.19 -46.47 33.07
C GLN A 60 19.79 -46.16 32.47
N ASN A 61 19.19 -47.26 32.01
CA ASN A 61 17.77 -47.57 31.93
C ASN A 61 16.98 -47.18 30.67
N ASN A 62 17.04 -48.13 29.73
CA ASN A 62 15.97 -48.46 28.79
C ASN A 62 14.69 -48.90 29.52
N LYS A 63 13.62 -48.18 29.38
CA LYS A 63 12.26 -48.72 29.42
C LYS A 63 11.38 -47.96 28.39
N PRO A 64 10.59 -48.63 27.54
CA PRO A 64 9.79 -48.02 26.52
C PRO A 64 8.52 -47.39 27.14
N MET A 65 8.27 -46.13 26.87
CA MET A 65 6.98 -45.49 27.18
C MET A 65 5.99 -45.75 26.06
N GLN A 66 4.87 -46.33 26.44
CA GLN A 66 3.72 -46.64 25.62
C GLN A 66 3.10 -45.36 25.03
N SER A 67 2.73 -45.49 23.74
CA SER A 67 1.95 -44.54 22.99
C SER A 67 0.58 -44.27 23.64
N HIS A 68 0.30 -43.02 24.00
CA HIS A 68 -1.07 -42.60 24.24
C HIS A 68 -1.62 -41.86 23.02
N ALA A 69 -2.72 -42.41 22.57
CA ALA A 69 -3.48 -41.95 21.39
C ALA A 69 -3.96 -40.52 21.50
N ALA A 70 -3.96 -39.85 20.37
CA ALA A 70 -4.48 -38.52 20.15
C ALA A 70 -5.98 -38.45 20.47
N ILE A 71 -6.36 -37.51 21.33
CA ILE A 71 -7.74 -37.04 21.44
C ILE A 71 -7.85 -35.79 20.57
N ALA A 72 -8.50 -35.96 19.41
CA ALA A 72 -8.89 -34.87 18.54
C ALA A 72 -10.08 -34.13 19.19
N ALA A 73 -9.86 -32.95 19.73
CA ALA A 73 -10.95 -32.08 20.16
C ALA A 73 -11.43 -31.25 18.95
N THR A 74 -12.52 -31.71 18.36
CA THR A 74 -13.35 -30.93 17.43
C THR A 74 -14.14 -29.89 18.20
N THR A 75 -13.73 -28.61 18.13
CA THR A 75 -14.56 -27.50 18.62
C THR A 75 -15.32 -26.88 17.45
N THR A 76 -16.58 -27.23 17.34
CA THR A 76 -17.60 -26.55 16.55
C THR A 76 -17.96 -25.22 17.23
N PHE A 77 -17.83 -24.12 16.51
CA PHE A 77 -18.30 -22.81 16.99
C PHE A 77 -19.83 -22.73 16.94
N PRO A 78 -20.52 -22.43 18.04
CA PRO A 78 -21.95 -22.19 18.01
C PRO A 78 -22.24 -20.76 17.54
N LYS A 79 -23.03 -20.64 16.49
CA LYS A 79 -23.74 -19.41 16.14
C LYS A 79 -24.86 -19.23 17.19
N LYS A 80 -24.62 -18.45 18.25
CA LYS A 80 -25.67 -17.73 19.01
C LYS A 80 -25.07 -17.02 20.24
N GLY A 81 -25.37 -15.74 20.35
CA GLY A 81 -25.48 -14.96 21.58
C GLY A 81 -24.22 -14.87 22.47
N LEU A 82 -23.52 -13.75 22.39
CA LEU A 82 -22.50 -13.38 23.40
C LEU A 82 -23.15 -13.34 24.80
N ARG A 83 -22.97 -14.41 25.57
CA ARG A 83 -23.06 -14.30 27.02
C ARG A 83 -21.75 -13.70 27.52
N ARG A 84 -21.82 -12.80 28.52
CA ARG A 84 -20.66 -12.25 29.21
C ARG A 84 -19.88 -13.42 29.87
N GLY A 85 -18.83 -13.88 29.18
CA GLY A 85 -17.85 -14.79 29.75
C GLY A 85 -16.91 -14.05 30.69
N THR A 86 -16.28 -14.78 31.61
CA THR A 86 -15.28 -14.23 32.54
C THR A 86 -14.04 -13.75 31.76
N SER A 87 -13.32 -12.75 32.27
CA SER A 87 -12.14 -12.17 31.62
C SER A 87 -11.07 -13.23 31.22
N THR A 88 -11.00 -14.32 31.98
CA THR A 88 -10.09 -15.45 31.76
C THR A 88 -10.38 -16.22 30.48
N GLU A 89 -11.66 -16.41 30.09
CA GLU A 89 -12.05 -17.07 28.83
C GLU A 89 -11.67 -16.23 27.63
N TRP A 90 -11.78 -14.90 27.76
CA TRP A 90 -11.37 -13.97 26.72
C TRP A 90 -9.86 -13.98 26.46
N CYS A 91 -9.07 -13.98 27.53
CA CYS A 91 -7.61 -14.08 27.41
C CYS A 91 -7.18 -15.42 26.80
N GLN A 92 -7.84 -16.52 27.14
CA GLN A 92 -7.61 -17.83 26.52
C GLN A 92 -7.97 -17.81 25.03
N GLN A 93 -9.06 -17.16 24.61
CA GLN A 93 -9.43 -17.01 23.21
C GLN A 93 -8.41 -16.17 22.42
N VAL A 94 -7.92 -15.06 22.95
CA VAL A 94 -6.88 -14.25 22.31
C VAL A 94 -5.55 -15.02 22.24
N MET A 95 -5.21 -15.76 23.28
CA MET A 95 -4.00 -16.57 23.31
C MET A 95 -4.09 -17.81 22.39
N SER A 96 -5.27 -18.41 22.23
CA SER A 96 -5.49 -19.54 21.32
C SER A 96 -5.66 -19.11 19.85
N ALA A 97 -6.15 -17.89 19.58
CA ALA A 97 -6.27 -17.35 18.22
C ALA A 97 -4.91 -17.13 17.51
N THR A 98 -3.80 -17.32 18.22
CA THR A 98 -2.45 -17.30 17.65
C THR A 98 -1.96 -18.68 17.20
N ALA A 99 -2.74 -19.74 17.39
CA ALA A 99 -2.59 -20.94 16.58
C ALA A 99 -3.04 -20.60 15.14
N LEU A 100 -2.23 -20.98 14.15
CA LEU A 100 -2.61 -20.89 12.74
C LEU A 100 -4.08 -21.34 12.59
N PRO A 101 -4.91 -20.62 11.85
CA PRO A 101 -6.32 -20.98 11.72
C PRO A 101 -6.41 -22.44 11.28
N PRO A 102 -7.30 -23.25 11.89
CA PRO A 102 -7.53 -24.60 11.43
C PRO A 102 -7.95 -24.49 9.97
N SER A 103 -7.34 -25.31 9.10
CA SER A 103 -7.71 -25.43 7.70
C SER A 103 -9.23 -25.59 7.63
N GLY A 104 -9.91 -24.58 7.05
CA GLY A 104 -11.36 -24.58 6.92
C GLY A 104 -11.82 -25.84 6.21
N LYS A 105 -13.00 -26.33 6.56
CA LYS A 105 -13.68 -27.40 5.82
C LYS A 105 -13.73 -27.04 4.35
N PRO A 106 -13.56 -27.99 3.42
CA PRO A 106 -13.66 -27.70 2.01
C PRO A 106 -15.05 -27.13 1.71
N HIS A 107 -15.08 -25.90 1.21
CA HIS A 107 -16.23 -25.37 0.52
C HIS A 107 -16.35 -26.16 -0.80
N GLU A 108 -17.54 -26.62 -1.12
CA GLU A 108 -17.82 -27.16 -2.44
C GLU A 108 -17.52 -26.07 -3.46
N ASP A 109 -16.53 -26.32 -4.30
CA ASP A 109 -16.10 -25.40 -5.35
C ASP A 109 -17.19 -25.31 -6.44
N PRO A 110 -17.46 -24.12 -7.00
CA PRO A 110 -18.23 -23.99 -8.22
C PRO A 110 -17.50 -24.69 -9.38
N PRO A 111 -18.21 -25.15 -10.43
CA PRO A 111 -17.65 -26.00 -11.47
C PRO A 111 -16.42 -25.37 -12.13
N ALA A 112 -15.38 -26.19 -12.21
CA ALA A 112 -14.03 -25.82 -12.62
C ALA A 112 -14.00 -25.12 -13.98
N ARG A 113 -13.67 -23.83 -13.99
CA ARG A 113 -12.95 -23.22 -15.12
C ARG A 113 -11.49 -23.67 -15.00
N GLU A 114 -10.95 -24.20 -16.08
CA GLU A 114 -9.57 -24.68 -16.16
C GLU A 114 -8.61 -23.68 -15.52
N ARG A 115 -7.91 -24.12 -14.46
CA ARG A 115 -6.95 -23.32 -13.71
C ARG A 115 -5.59 -23.48 -14.36
N PRO A 116 -4.90 -22.41 -14.80
CA PRO A 116 -3.57 -22.51 -15.43
C PRO A 116 -2.46 -23.02 -14.50
N LEU A 117 -2.77 -23.35 -13.23
CA LEU A 117 -1.79 -23.68 -12.20
C LEU A 117 -1.90 -25.10 -11.62
N ASP A 118 -2.80 -25.93 -12.13
CA ASP A 118 -3.04 -27.27 -11.55
C ASP A 118 -1.88 -28.27 -11.74
N GLY A 119 -0.77 -27.88 -12.36
CA GLY A 119 0.40 -28.75 -12.56
C GLY A 119 1.67 -28.37 -11.79
N ILE A 120 1.69 -27.26 -11.03
CA ILE A 120 2.94 -26.74 -10.42
C ILE A 120 3.01 -26.98 -8.90
N TRP A 121 1.88 -27.17 -8.25
CA TRP A 121 1.87 -27.44 -6.81
C TRP A 121 1.77 -28.94 -6.56
N PRO A 122 2.64 -29.53 -5.72
CA PRO A 122 2.36 -30.83 -5.18
C PRO A 122 0.99 -30.77 -4.51
N GLU A 123 0.17 -31.80 -4.72
CA GLU A 123 -1.13 -31.91 -4.09
C GLU A 123 -1.02 -31.49 -2.62
N ARG A 124 -1.97 -30.70 -2.13
CA ARG A 124 -1.95 -30.11 -0.78
C ARG A 124 -1.67 -31.11 0.34
N ASP A 125 -1.89 -32.38 0.07
CA ASP A 125 -1.65 -33.50 0.99
C ASP A 125 -0.22 -34.08 0.93
N ALA A 126 0.61 -33.68 -0.04
CA ALA A 126 1.94 -34.25 -0.23
C ALA A 126 3.01 -33.69 0.74
N LEU A 127 2.79 -32.52 1.33
CA LEU A 127 3.69 -31.92 2.30
C LEU A 127 3.08 -31.93 3.70
N SER A 128 3.23 -33.03 4.44
CA SER A 128 2.80 -33.10 5.83
C SER A 128 3.85 -32.46 6.74
N PHE A 129 3.79 -31.13 6.90
CA PHE A 129 4.64 -30.43 7.86
C PHE A 129 4.28 -30.79 9.30
N THR A 130 5.29 -31.03 10.12
CA THR A 130 5.10 -31.23 11.56
C THR A 130 4.62 -29.93 12.20
N ARG A 131 3.42 -29.97 12.78
CA ARG A 131 2.83 -28.83 13.48
C ARG A 131 3.18 -28.92 14.96
N PHE A 132 3.66 -27.81 15.54
CA PHE A 132 3.94 -27.70 16.96
C PHE A 132 2.86 -26.90 17.64
N PRO A 133 2.07 -27.50 18.55
CA PRO A 133 1.20 -26.72 19.40
C PRO A 133 2.06 -25.91 20.39
N ILE A 134 1.86 -24.61 20.44
CA ILE A 134 2.49 -23.75 21.44
C ILE A 134 1.53 -23.60 22.60
N PHE A 135 1.85 -24.22 23.73
CA PHE A 135 1.10 -24.07 24.96
C PHE A 135 1.74 -22.96 25.79
N CYS A 136 0.99 -21.88 26.04
CA CYS A 136 1.29 -21.00 27.14
C CYS A 136 0.75 -21.68 28.41
N GLY A 137 1.64 -22.05 29.35
CA GLY A 137 1.24 -22.69 30.59
C GLY A 137 0.15 -21.85 31.31
N ALA A 138 -0.88 -22.54 31.81
CA ALA A 138 -2.01 -21.90 32.47
C ALA A 138 -1.66 -21.17 33.80
N GLY A 139 -0.38 -21.14 34.17
CA GLY A 139 0.06 -20.75 35.49
C GLY A 139 0.25 -19.27 35.77
N SER A 140 0.11 -18.37 34.77
CA SER A 140 0.45 -16.96 35.02
C SER A 140 -0.22 -15.96 34.07
N ILE A 141 -1.53 -16.03 33.92
CA ILE A 141 -2.27 -14.90 33.37
C ILE A 141 -2.30 -13.83 34.46
N THR A 142 -1.58 -12.73 34.23
CA THR A 142 -1.57 -11.56 35.13
C THR A 142 -2.65 -10.58 34.71
N GLU A 143 -3.00 -9.66 35.60
CA GLU A 143 -3.93 -8.56 35.30
C GLU A 143 -3.44 -7.74 34.09
N GLU A 144 -2.12 -7.59 33.92
CA GLU A 144 -1.53 -6.91 32.76
C GLU A 144 -1.82 -7.63 31.43
N HIS A 145 -1.79 -8.97 31.44
CA HIS A 145 -2.15 -9.76 30.26
C HIS A 145 -3.63 -9.61 29.92
N GLU A 146 -4.51 -9.63 30.92
CA GLU A 146 -5.94 -9.40 30.73
C GLU A 146 -6.22 -7.99 30.20
N HIS A 147 -5.49 -7.00 30.72
CA HIS A 147 -5.59 -5.62 30.28
C HIS A 147 -5.18 -5.48 28.80
N ALA A 148 -4.04 -6.05 28.41
CA ALA A 148 -3.59 -6.06 27.04
C ALA A 148 -4.56 -6.77 26.10
N CYS A 149 -5.14 -7.91 26.54
CA CYS A 149 -6.14 -8.63 25.75
C CYS A 149 -7.40 -7.79 25.51
N ARG A 150 -7.88 -7.08 26.54
CA ARG A 150 -9.02 -6.15 26.39
C ARG A 150 -8.73 -5.06 25.36
N TYR A 151 -7.53 -4.48 25.39
CA TYR A 151 -7.10 -3.47 24.42
C TYR A 151 -7.00 -4.01 22.99
N ILE A 152 -6.48 -5.21 22.80
CA ILE A 152 -6.46 -5.87 21.50
C ILE A 152 -7.87 -6.06 20.94
N MET A 153 -8.79 -6.55 21.79
CA MET A 153 -10.19 -6.75 21.36
C MET A 153 -10.90 -5.43 21.06
N GLU A 154 -10.62 -4.38 21.83
CA GLU A 154 -11.13 -3.04 21.59
C GLU A 154 -10.61 -2.49 20.25
N ALA A 155 -9.30 -2.57 19.97
CA ALA A 155 -8.69 -2.15 18.71
C ALA A 155 -9.27 -2.89 17.50
N ARG A 156 -9.44 -4.22 17.61
CA ARG A 156 -10.06 -5.03 16.54
C ARG A 156 -11.54 -4.69 16.34
N SER A 157 -12.27 -4.39 17.41
CA SER A 157 -13.66 -3.93 17.32
C SER A 157 -13.77 -2.58 16.60
N MET A 158 -12.83 -1.65 16.88
CA MET A 158 -12.73 -0.39 16.12
C MET A 158 -12.55 -0.69 14.63
N ARG A 159 -11.55 -1.52 14.24
CA ARG A 159 -11.34 -1.88 12.84
C ARG A 159 -12.60 -2.49 12.20
N GLN A 160 -13.28 -3.42 12.90
CA GLN A 160 -14.51 -4.04 12.40
C GLN A 160 -15.66 -3.04 12.16
N LYS A 161 -15.70 -1.92 12.89
CA LYS A 161 -16.66 -0.85 12.67
C LYS A 161 -16.51 -0.22 11.29
N TYR A 162 -15.26 -0.14 10.75
CA TYR A 162 -14.97 0.49 9.46
C TYR A 162 -14.85 -0.50 8.29
N HIS A 163 -14.65 -1.79 8.55
CA HIS A 163 -14.50 -2.82 7.51
C HIS A 163 -15.69 -3.75 7.36
N GLY A 164 -16.61 -3.76 8.31
CA GLY A 164 -17.78 -4.61 8.27
C GLY A 164 -19.07 -3.81 8.12
N ASP A 165 -20.18 -4.52 8.00
CA ASP A 165 -21.52 -3.90 7.99
C ASP A 165 -21.93 -3.29 9.34
N ARG A 166 -21.10 -3.41 10.39
CA ARG A 166 -21.42 -2.98 11.75
C ARG A 166 -21.49 -1.46 11.93
N GLY A 167 -20.67 -0.72 11.21
CA GLY A 167 -20.58 0.75 11.32
C GLY A 167 -21.27 1.48 10.18
N THR A 168 -21.42 0.83 9.04
CA THR A 168 -22.13 1.38 7.86
C THR A 168 -23.55 0.89 7.89
N LYS A 169 -24.51 1.80 8.04
CA LYS A 169 -25.92 1.49 7.93
C LYS A 169 -26.34 1.67 6.49
N THR A 170 -26.97 0.65 5.93
CA THR A 170 -27.54 0.68 4.59
C THR A 170 -28.98 0.23 4.66
N ASN A 171 -29.83 0.88 3.92
CA ASN A 171 -31.16 0.38 3.64
C ASN A 171 -31.05 -0.50 2.37
N ASP A 172 -30.53 -1.72 2.54
CA ASP A 172 -30.25 -2.63 1.44
C ASP A 172 -31.50 -2.93 0.60
N ALA A 173 -32.69 -2.95 1.22
CA ALA A 173 -33.94 -3.16 0.51
C ALA A 173 -34.25 -2.03 -0.48
N GLU A 174 -33.97 -0.78 -0.12
CA GLU A 174 -34.20 0.39 -0.99
C GLU A 174 -33.09 0.58 -2.04
N LEU A 175 -31.85 0.14 -1.73
CA LEU A 175 -30.75 0.14 -2.71
C LEU A 175 -30.95 -0.91 -3.81
N ILE A 176 -31.59 -2.05 -3.48
CA ILE A 176 -31.87 -3.13 -4.42
C ILE A 176 -33.14 -2.85 -5.25
N LEU A 177 -34.11 -2.12 -4.71
CA LEU A 177 -35.39 -1.78 -5.36
C LEU A 177 -35.26 -0.91 -6.64
N GLY A 178 -34.05 -0.52 -7.02
CA GLY A 178 -33.79 0.11 -8.33
C GLY A 178 -33.93 -0.82 -9.54
N GLU A 179 -33.88 -2.14 -9.35
CA GLU A 179 -34.03 -3.16 -10.42
C GLU A 179 -34.78 -4.36 -9.86
N ASP A 180 -36.10 -4.41 -10.09
CA ASP A 180 -36.87 -5.62 -9.84
C ASP A 180 -36.43 -6.73 -10.80
N GLU A 181 -36.19 -7.96 -10.27
CA GLU A 181 -35.93 -9.20 -11.04
C GLU A 181 -37.08 -9.54 -12.04
N LEU A 182 -38.19 -8.79 -12.01
CA LEU A 182 -39.36 -8.94 -12.87
C LEU A 182 -39.48 -7.89 -13.99
N GLY A 183 -38.45 -7.02 -14.18
CA GLY A 183 -38.49 -6.05 -15.29
C GLY A 183 -39.52 -4.94 -15.17
N VAL A 184 -40.19 -4.81 -14.03
CA VAL A 184 -41.07 -3.67 -13.73
C VAL A 184 -40.23 -2.60 -13.05
N LYS A 185 -39.76 -1.63 -13.83
CA LYS A 185 -39.07 -0.43 -13.32
C LYS A 185 -40.00 0.25 -12.32
N SER A 186 -39.78 0.08 -11.02
CA SER A 186 -40.28 1.03 -10.05
C SER A 186 -39.57 2.34 -10.42
N GLY A 187 -40.31 3.36 -10.86
CA GLY A 187 -39.75 4.55 -11.48
C GLY A 187 -38.93 5.48 -10.57
N ARG A 188 -38.33 4.93 -9.52
CA ARG A 188 -37.53 5.65 -8.55
C ARG A 188 -36.07 5.55 -8.91
N ARG A 189 -35.47 6.67 -9.30
CA ARG A 189 -34.03 6.81 -9.60
C ARG A 189 -33.25 7.08 -8.31
N LEU A 190 -32.05 6.50 -8.18
CA LEU A 190 -31.11 6.90 -7.15
C LEU A 190 -30.50 8.26 -7.53
N GLU A 191 -30.50 9.18 -6.59
CA GLU A 191 -29.86 10.49 -6.70
C GLU A 191 -28.75 10.61 -5.64
N TYR A 192 -27.79 11.46 -5.89
CA TYR A 192 -26.70 11.74 -4.95
C TYR A 192 -26.51 13.26 -4.82
N ARG A 193 -26.01 13.67 -3.66
CA ARG A 193 -25.47 15.00 -3.45
C ARG A 193 -24.23 14.92 -2.58
N PHE A 194 -23.36 15.89 -2.72
CA PHE A 194 -22.22 16.01 -1.81
C PHE A 194 -22.71 16.69 -0.52
N GLY A 195 -22.64 15.95 0.59
CA GLY A 195 -23.13 16.43 1.89
C GLY A 195 -22.23 17.51 2.49
N GLU A 196 -22.77 18.32 3.38
CA GLU A 196 -21.99 19.30 4.17
C GLU A 196 -20.89 18.63 5.02
N SER A 197 -21.06 17.35 5.33
CA SER A 197 -20.07 16.55 6.03
C SER A 197 -18.81 16.26 5.21
N GLY A 198 -18.80 16.54 3.90
CA GLY A 198 -17.72 16.15 2.98
C GLY A 198 -17.82 14.70 2.47
N VAL A 199 -18.95 14.04 2.72
CA VAL A 199 -19.24 12.68 2.26
C VAL A 199 -20.47 12.70 1.38
N VAL A 200 -20.47 11.89 0.32
CA VAL A 200 -21.62 11.78 -0.58
C VAL A 200 -22.79 11.13 0.15
N GLU A 201 -23.97 11.72 -0.01
CA GLU A 201 -25.26 11.23 0.45
C GLU A 201 -26.06 10.70 -0.74
N VAL A 202 -26.77 9.61 -0.57
CA VAL A 202 -27.52 8.90 -1.62
C VAL A 202 -28.97 8.76 -1.22
N PHE A 203 -29.89 9.12 -2.13
CA PHE A 203 -31.32 9.15 -1.89
C PHE A 203 -32.09 8.43 -2.99
N LEU A 204 -33.33 8.04 -2.70
CA LEU A 204 -34.32 7.73 -3.73
C LEU A 204 -35.00 9.02 -4.17
N GLN A 205 -35.13 9.19 -5.47
CA GLN A 205 -35.90 10.29 -6.04
C GLN A 205 -37.36 10.26 -5.54
N GLY A 206 -37.78 11.32 -4.83
CA GLY A 206 -39.13 11.41 -4.30
C GLY A 206 -40.15 11.68 -5.41
N GLU A 207 -41.41 11.24 -5.22
CA GLU A 207 -42.52 11.41 -6.18
C GLU A 207 -42.85 12.89 -6.49
N ASN A 208 -42.35 13.84 -5.69
CA ASN A 208 -42.70 15.25 -5.82
C ASN A 208 -41.54 16.26 -5.75
N ASN A 209 -40.28 15.89 -6.03
CA ASN A 209 -39.13 16.83 -6.05
C ASN A 209 -38.97 17.77 -4.83
N ALA A 210 -39.72 17.58 -3.74
CA ALA A 210 -39.86 18.59 -2.70
C ALA A 210 -39.02 18.36 -1.43
N THR A 211 -38.62 17.14 -1.11
CA THR A 211 -37.74 16.84 0.03
C THR A 211 -36.82 15.67 -0.31
N PRO A 212 -35.49 15.82 -0.13
CA PRO A 212 -34.60 14.68 -0.23
C PRO A 212 -35.05 13.61 0.75
N GLY A 213 -35.16 12.36 0.26
CA GLY A 213 -35.45 11.21 1.10
C GLY A 213 -34.38 11.02 2.19
N GLU A 214 -34.57 10.02 3.05
CA GLU A 214 -33.55 9.62 4.01
C GLU A 214 -32.29 9.13 3.29
N ASN A 215 -31.09 9.48 3.80
CA ASN A 215 -29.83 9.02 3.22
C ASN A 215 -29.72 7.48 3.37
N LEU A 216 -29.63 6.79 2.25
CA LEU A 216 -29.65 5.33 2.19
C LEU A 216 -28.35 4.67 2.70
N VAL A 217 -27.24 5.40 2.69
CA VAL A 217 -25.94 4.88 3.12
C VAL A 217 -25.30 5.85 4.10
N THR A 218 -25.20 5.45 5.35
CA THR A 218 -24.52 6.25 6.39
C THR A 218 -23.23 5.53 6.83
N VAL A 219 -22.15 6.28 6.95
CA VAL A 219 -20.85 5.81 7.45
C VAL A 219 -20.55 6.48 8.80
N PRO A 220 -19.68 5.90 9.66
CA PRO A 220 -19.20 6.57 10.85
C PRO A 220 -18.66 7.96 10.54
N SER A 221 -19.00 8.95 11.37
CA SER A 221 -18.59 10.35 11.17
C SER A 221 -17.08 10.54 11.34
N ILE A 222 -16.56 11.69 10.85
CA ILE A 222 -15.17 12.09 11.10
C ILE A 222 -14.87 12.20 12.60
N ASP A 223 -15.83 12.68 13.39
CA ASP A 223 -15.66 12.81 14.85
C ASP A 223 -15.58 11.44 15.53
N ASP A 224 -16.38 10.46 15.09
CA ASP A 224 -16.30 9.08 15.54
C ASP A 224 -14.94 8.47 15.18
N PHE A 225 -14.48 8.70 13.94
CA PHE A 225 -13.18 8.22 13.49
C PHE A 225 -12.02 8.84 14.29
N MET A 226 -12.02 10.15 14.48
CA MET A 226 -10.97 10.84 15.23
C MET A 226 -10.94 10.41 16.70
N LYS A 227 -12.09 10.09 17.28
CA LYS A 227 -12.20 9.53 18.62
C LYS A 227 -11.59 8.13 18.68
N ASP A 228 -11.97 7.26 17.76
CA ASP A 228 -11.44 5.89 17.65
C ASP A 228 -9.94 5.89 17.36
N TYR A 229 -9.48 6.76 16.47
CA TYR A 229 -8.07 6.93 16.13
C TYR A 229 -7.23 7.34 17.35
N LYS A 230 -7.63 8.40 18.06
CA LYS A 230 -6.95 8.84 19.29
C LYS A 230 -6.99 7.76 20.38
N ARG A 231 -8.08 7.00 20.47
CA ARG A 231 -8.18 5.89 21.40
C ARG A 231 -7.20 4.77 21.04
N LEU A 232 -7.06 4.45 19.73
CA LEU A 232 -6.08 3.47 19.28
C LEU A 232 -4.64 3.93 19.55
N GLU A 233 -4.33 5.23 19.35
CA GLU A 233 -3.03 5.79 19.71
C GLU A 233 -2.72 5.56 21.20
N ALA A 234 -3.66 5.87 22.08
CA ALA A 234 -3.51 5.65 23.53
C ALA A 234 -3.28 4.16 23.86
N ILE A 235 -4.03 3.26 23.24
CA ILE A 235 -3.86 1.81 23.38
C ILE A 235 -2.45 1.37 22.93
N CYS A 236 -1.97 1.88 21.80
CA CYS A 236 -0.65 1.54 21.25
C CYS A 236 0.51 2.05 22.13
N CYS A 237 0.29 3.10 22.89
CA CYS A 237 1.27 3.69 23.82
C CYS A 237 1.25 3.04 25.22
N ASP A 238 0.23 2.23 25.54
CA ASP A 238 0.11 1.57 26.84
C ASP A 238 1.25 0.56 27.08
N GLY A 239 1.81 0.58 28.29
CA GLY A 239 2.99 -0.24 28.64
C GLY A 239 2.69 -1.73 28.67
N ALA A 240 1.56 -2.16 29.23
CA ALA A 240 1.15 -3.55 29.29
C ALA A 240 0.86 -4.10 27.89
N MET A 241 0.16 -3.30 27.06
CA MET A 241 -0.10 -3.63 25.66
C MET A 241 1.19 -3.83 24.88
N ARG A 242 2.16 -2.91 25.00
CA ARG A 242 3.44 -2.99 24.30
C ARG A 242 4.24 -4.21 24.74
N SER A 243 4.34 -4.48 26.05
CA SER A 243 5.06 -5.64 26.60
C SER A 243 4.44 -6.94 26.13
N PHE A 244 3.12 -7.06 26.18
CA PHE A 244 2.39 -8.23 25.71
C PHE A 244 2.62 -8.47 24.22
N CYS A 245 2.44 -7.45 23.37
CA CYS A 245 2.62 -7.56 21.93
C CYS A 245 4.07 -7.91 21.55
N PHE A 246 5.05 -7.33 22.27
CA PHE A 246 6.46 -7.69 22.08
C PHE A 246 6.70 -9.18 22.35
N GLN A 247 6.24 -9.71 23.49
CA GLN A 247 6.37 -11.12 23.81
C GLN A 247 5.70 -12.02 22.78
N ARG A 248 4.50 -11.66 22.30
CA ARG A 248 3.77 -12.39 21.25
C ARG A 248 4.54 -12.39 19.92
N LEU A 249 5.09 -11.27 19.51
CA LEU A 249 5.92 -11.16 18.31
C LEU A 249 7.22 -11.97 18.41
N GLN A 250 7.83 -12.03 19.58
CA GLN A 250 9.00 -12.89 19.82
C GLN A 250 8.63 -14.37 19.75
N MET A 251 7.48 -14.76 20.30
CA MET A 251 6.96 -16.11 20.20
C MET A 251 6.72 -16.53 18.74
N LEU A 252 6.14 -15.63 17.91
CA LEU A 252 5.97 -15.89 16.48
C LEU A 252 7.33 -16.12 15.77
N SER A 253 8.35 -15.30 16.10
CA SER A 253 9.70 -15.49 15.57
C SER A 253 10.31 -16.82 16.01
N SER A 254 10.05 -17.25 17.24
CA SER A 254 10.51 -18.56 17.76
C SER A 254 9.77 -19.72 17.12
N ALA A 255 8.45 -19.59 16.90
CA ALA A 255 7.64 -20.57 16.17
C ALA A 255 8.17 -20.79 14.75
N PHE A 256 8.54 -19.73 14.05
CA PHE A 256 9.16 -19.82 12.74
C PHE A 256 10.50 -20.58 12.78
N LYS A 257 11.38 -20.28 13.75
CA LYS A 257 12.64 -21.00 13.92
C LYS A 257 12.43 -22.48 14.19
N MET A 258 11.47 -22.82 15.05
CA MET A 258 11.11 -24.21 15.33
C MET A 258 10.61 -24.92 14.07
N HIS A 259 9.73 -24.25 13.30
CA HIS A 259 9.26 -24.79 12.03
C HIS A 259 10.44 -25.07 11.08
N ALA A 260 11.30 -24.08 10.85
CA ALA A 260 12.45 -24.22 9.97
C ALA A 260 13.40 -25.35 10.40
N THR A 261 13.63 -25.53 11.72
CA THR A 261 14.48 -26.61 12.24
C THR A 261 13.84 -27.98 12.05
N SER A 262 12.54 -28.10 12.32
CA SER A 262 11.87 -29.42 12.34
C SER A 262 11.43 -29.88 10.97
N ASN A 263 11.17 -28.96 10.07
CA ASN A 263 10.71 -29.24 8.70
C ASN A 263 11.80 -29.00 7.64
N GLY A 264 13.03 -28.68 8.05
CA GLY A 264 14.12 -28.33 7.13
C GLY A 264 14.42 -29.42 6.11
N THR A 265 14.30 -30.70 6.47
CA THR A 265 14.49 -31.82 5.53
C THR A 265 13.39 -31.83 4.47
N ILE A 266 12.14 -31.66 4.87
CA ILE A 266 10.97 -31.62 3.97
C ILE A 266 11.07 -30.39 3.05
N GLU A 267 11.46 -29.24 3.60
CA GLU A 267 11.65 -28.01 2.81
C GLU A 267 12.80 -28.16 1.81
N ASN A 268 13.92 -28.78 2.20
CA ASN A 268 15.04 -29.04 1.30
C ASN A 268 14.66 -30.02 0.18
N GLU A 269 13.87 -31.06 0.48
CA GLU A 269 13.35 -31.97 -0.53
C GLU A 269 12.40 -31.25 -1.51
N ALA A 270 11.45 -30.48 -0.99
CA ALA A 270 10.57 -29.66 -1.80
C ALA A 270 11.35 -28.64 -2.66
N GLN A 271 12.37 -28.02 -2.10
CA GLN A 271 13.25 -27.11 -2.83
C GLN A 271 14.06 -27.83 -3.90
N SER A 272 14.52 -29.05 -3.65
CA SER A 272 15.23 -29.86 -4.63
C SER A 272 14.32 -30.26 -5.80
N ASN A 273 13.06 -30.57 -5.53
CA ASN A 273 12.06 -30.84 -6.57
C ASN A 273 11.74 -29.63 -7.44
N LEU A 274 11.99 -28.41 -6.91
CA LEU A 274 11.86 -27.17 -7.65
C LEU A 274 13.12 -26.78 -8.44
N LEU A 275 14.26 -27.48 -8.22
CA LEU A 275 15.47 -27.30 -9.02
C LEU A 275 15.16 -27.67 -10.47
N GLY A 276 15.34 -26.73 -11.38
CA GLY A 276 14.96 -26.89 -12.78
C GLY A 276 13.60 -26.30 -13.13
N THR A 277 12.80 -25.90 -12.17
CA THR A 277 11.61 -25.09 -12.43
C THR A 277 12.07 -23.68 -12.82
N ASP A 278 11.66 -23.25 -14.00
CA ASP A 278 11.95 -21.90 -14.46
C ASP A 278 11.16 -20.88 -13.64
N PHE A 279 11.85 -20.15 -12.77
CA PHE A 279 11.24 -19.13 -11.90
C PHE A 279 10.58 -18.01 -12.73
N TYR A 280 11.02 -17.78 -13.95
CA TYR A 280 10.40 -16.83 -14.87
C TYR A 280 8.97 -17.23 -15.23
N ARG A 281 8.66 -18.52 -15.32
CA ARG A 281 7.33 -19.02 -15.64
C ARG A 281 6.33 -18.93 -14.48
N THR A 282 6.81 -18.74 -13.25
CA THR A 282 5.92 -18.57 -12.11
C THR A 282 5.24 -17.22 -12.18
N MET A 283 3.91 -17.18 -12.03
CA MET A 283 3.14 -15.93 -12.03
C MET A 283 3.65 -15.00 -10.93
N LYS A 284 4.02 -13.79 -11.29
CA LYS A 284 4.42 -12.72 -10.38
C LYS A 284 3.46 -11.56 -10.54
N ILE A 285 3.10 -10.93 -9.44
CA ILE A 285 2.18 -9.80 -9.46
C ILE A 285 2.86 -8.63 -8.77
N ASP A 286 3.07 -7.56 -9.55
CA ASP A 286 3.53 -6.29 -9.01
C ASP A 286 2.33 -5.47 -8.57
N ASN A 287 2.03 -5.52 -7.29
CA ASN A 287 0.87 -4.85 -6.73
C ASN A 287 1.16 -3.42 -6.24
N HIS A 288 2.37 -2.91 -6.47
CA HIS A 288 2.75 -1.54 -6.16
C HIS A 288 3.78 -1.02 -7.17
N ILE A 289 3.29 -0.38 -8.21
CA ILE A 289 4.11 0.23 -9.27
C ILE A 289 3.44 1.53 -9.76
N HIS A 290 4.23 2.61 -9.83
CA HIS A 290 3.76 3.90 -10.33
C HIS A 290 3.85 3.97 -11.85
N LEU A 291 2.74 4.29 -12.52
CA LEU A 291 2.67 4.30 -13.99
C LEU A 291 3.73 5.21 -14.63
N ALA A 292 3.96 6.40 -14.07
CA ALA A 292 4.94 7.35 -14.60
C ALA A 292 6.39 6.85 -14.53
N ALA A 293 6.65 5.80 -13.77
CA ALA A 293 7.96 5.18 -13.60
C ALA A 293 7.96 3.68 -13.91
N ALA A 294 6.94 3.18 -14.59
CA ALA A 294 6.79 1.75 -14.89
C ALA A 294 7.75 1.23 -15.97
N ALA A 295 8.20 2.09 -16.88
CA ALA A 295 9.23 1.75 -17.85
C ALA A 295 10.60 1.70 -17.18
N SER A 296 11.48 0.78 -17.59
CA SER A 296 12.86 0.80 -17.15
C SER A 296 13.61 2.03 -17.71
N ALA A 297 14.68 2.45 -17.06
CA ALA A 297 15.51 3.56 -17.53
C ALA A 297 16.01 3.33 -18.97
N LYS A 298 16.39 2.10 -19.30
CA LYS A 298 16.82 1.70 -20.64
C LYS A 298 15.70 1.86 -21.68
N GLN A 299 14.50 1.35 -21.37
CA GLN A 299 13.34 1.49 -22.25
C GLN A 299 13.00 2.95 -22.48
N PHE A 300 13.00 3.75 -21.42
CA PHE A 300 12.69 5.17 -21.51
C PHE A 300 13.70 5.93 -22.36
N VAL A 301 15.01 5.73 -22.15
CA VAL A 301 16.06 6.37 -22.95
C VAL A 301 15.92 5.97 -24.42
N SER A 302 15.82 4.67 -24.73
CA SER A 302 15.66 4.19 -26.10
C SER A 302 14.39 4.76 -26.77
N PHE A 303 13.30 4.87 -26.03
CA PHE A 303 12.06 5.47 -26.53
C PHE A 303 12.23 6.96 -26.86
N VAL A 304 12.88 7.73 -25.99
CA VAL A 304 13.15 9.16 -26.23
C VAL A 304 14.07 9.36 -27.42
N GLU A 305 15.12 8.55 -27.54
CA GLU A 305 16.04 8.57 -28.69
C GLU A 305 15.32 8.28 -30.01
N GLU A 306 14.46 7.29 -30.04
CA GLU A 306 13.65 6.93 -31.20
C GLU A 306 12.71 8.08 -31.58
N LYS A 307 12.01 8.68 -30.62
CA LYS A 307 11.11 9.82 -30.86
C LYS A 307 11.86 11.03 -31.37
N LEU A 308 13.02 11.34 -30.80
CA LEU A 308 13.84 12.46 -31.29
C LEU A 308 14.33 12.25 -32.72
N LYS A 309 14.69 11.01 -33.07
CA LYS A 309 15.14 10.66 -34.41
C LYS A 309 14.01 10.68 -35.45
N ASN A 310 12.86 10.12 -35.11
CA ASN A 310 11.78 9.90 -36.09
C ASN A 310 10.74 11.03 -36.07
N GLU A 311 10.56 11.73 -34.95
CA GLU A 311 9.52 12.72 -34.73
C GLU A 311 10.07 14.04 -34.17
N GLY A 312 11.33 14.36 -34.38
CA GLY A 312 12.00 15.56 -33.87
C GLY A 312 11.29 16.88 -34.18
N ASP A 313 10.61 16.94 -35.32
CA ASP A 313 9.87 18.14 -35.78
C ASP A 313 8.45 18.25 -35.23
N THR A 314 8.02 17.31 -34.37
CA THR A 314 6.69 17.36 -33.71
C THR A 314 6.65 18.49 -32.71
N ILE A 315 5.61 19.35 -32.78
CA ILE A 315 5.35 20.40 -31.82
C ILE A 315 4.90 19.76 -30.50
N VAL A 316 5.64 20.00 -29.42
CA VAL A 316 5.42 19.39 -28.09
C VAL A 316 5.15 20.40 -26.98
N THR A 317 5.19 21.70 -27.29
CA THR A 317 4.89 22.78 -26.32
C THR A 317 3.83 23.73 -26.86
N GLU A 318 3.09 24.38 -25.95
CA GLU A 318 2.09 25.39 -26.31
C GLU A 318 2.69 26.60 -27.03
N ASN A 319 3.98 26.86 -26.86
CA ASN A 319 4.71 27.94 -27.51
C ASN A 319 5.16 27.59 -28.95
N GLY A 320 4.77 26.43 -29.46
CA GLY A 320 5.12 25.99 -30.81
C GLY A 320 6.54 25.43 -30.95
N GLN A 321 7.24 25.11 -29.86
CA GLN A 321 8.56 24.47 -29.93
C GLN A 321 8.43 23.00 -30.31
N THR A 322 9.32 22.57 -31.23
CA THR A 322 9.43 21.15 -31.58
C THR A 322 10.20 20.36 -30.53
N LEU A 323 10.11 19.04 -30.61
CA LEU A 323 10.87 18.14 -29.72
C LEU A 323 12.38 18.40 -29.87
N LYS A 324 12.85 18.59 -31.10
CA LYS A 324 14.25 18.90 -31.40
C LYS A 324 14.67 20.24 -30.83
N ASP A 325 13.86 21.31 -31.00
CA ASP A 325 14.17 22.63 -30.47
C ASP A 325 14.31 22.58 -28.94
N LEU A 326 13.48 21.76 -28.28
CA LEU A 326 13.53 21.60 -26.83
C LEU A 326 14.88 20.97 -26.39
N PHE A 327 15.34 19.93 -27.07
CA PHE A 327 16.63 19.27 -26.79
C PHE A 327 17.79 20.18 -27.11
N ASP A 328 17.77 20.87 -28.22
CA ASP A 328 18.82 21.80 -28.64
C ASP A 328 18.92 22.98 -27.67
N SER A 329 17.79 23.55 -27.23
CA SER A 329 17.76 24.64 -26.23
C SER A 329 18.29 24.22 -24.87
N ALA A 330 18.17 22.95 -24.53
CA ALA A 330 18.70 22.36 -23.30
C ALA A 330 20.17 21.94 -23.39
N GLY A 331 20.78 22.02 -24.58
CA GLY A 331 22.14 21.54 -24.83
C GLY A 331 22.26 20.02 -24.68
N LEU A 332 21.17 19.29 -24.86
CA LEU A 332 21.13 17.82 -24.76
C LEU A 332 21.26 17.20 -26.14
N SER A 333 22.30 16.41 -26.35
CA SER A 333 22.43 15.53 -27.49
C SER A 333 22.07 14.09 -27.12
N VAL A 334 21.71 13.29 -28.11
CA VAL A 334 21.43 11.85 -27.90
C VAL A 334 22.57 11.14 -27.16
N SER A 335 23.82 11.55 -27.42
CA SER A 335 25.00 10.97 -26.75
C SER A 335 25.09 11.28 -25.24
N HIS A 336 24.34 12.25 -24.73
CA HIS A 336 24.29 12.59 -23.31
C HIS A 336 23.13 11.89 -22.56
N MET A 337 22.25 11.22 -23.29
CA MET A 337 21.14 10.49 -22.71
C MET A 337 21.61 9.11 -22.26
N THR A 338 22.08 9.02 -21.03
CA THR A 338 22.52 7.76 -20.43
C THR A 338 21.58 7.34 -19.30
N ILE A 339 21.56 6.06 -19.00
CA ILE A 339 20.80 5.47 -17.88
C ILE A 339 21.19 6.12 -16.55
N ASP A 340 22.45 6.56 -16.43
CA ASP A 340 22.96 7.23 -15.23
C ASP A 340 22.21 8.54 -14.88
N ALA A 341 21.52 9.15 -15.84
CA ALA A 341 20.70 10.34 -15.60
C ALA A 341 19.56 10.07 -14.60
N PHE A 342 19.10 8.82 -14.51
CA PHE A 342 18.04 8.37 -13.61
C PHE A 342 18.58 7.79 -12.30
N ASN A 343 19.88 7.51 -12.23
CA ASN A 343 20.47 6.90 -11.06
C ASN A 343 20.36 7.86 -9.86
N ILE A 344 19.63 7.41 -8.82
CA ILE A 344 19.60 8.05 -7.53
C ILE A 344 20.83 7.56 -6.79
N LEU A 345 21.95 8.28 -6.93
CA LEU A 345 23.11 8.02 -6.10
C LEU A 345 22.71 8.19 -4.64
N ALA A 346 22.62 7.06 -3.95
CA ALA A 346 22.34 7.04 -2.52
C ALA A 346 23.53 7.66 -1.77
N ASP A 347 23.51 8.97 -1.64
CA ASP A 347 24.36 9.66 -0.70
C ASP A 347 23.97 9.22 0.73
N TYR A 348 24.96 9.02 1.60
CA TYR A 348 24.75 8.62 3.00
C TYR A 348 24.02 9.69 3.83
N SER A 349 23.85 10.92 3.31
CA SER A 349 23.04 11.95 3.94
C SER A 349 21.54 11.61 3.73
N VAL A 350 20.87 11.23 4.80
CA VAL A 350 19.41 10.97 4.81
C VAL A 350 18.62 12.26 4.49
N TYR A 351 19.23 13.40 4.66
CA TYR A 351 18.68 14.72 4.39
C TYR A 351 18.70 14.97 2.88
N GLN A 352 17.53 15.23 2.28
CA GLN A 352 17.31 15.53 0.85
C GLN A 352 17.24 14.34 -0.13
N ARG A 353 17.23 13.09 0.30
CA ARG A 353 17.06 11.96 -0.62
C ARG A 353 15.74 12.04 -1.38
N PHE A 354 14.66 12.37 -0.69
CA PHE A 354 13.33 12.48 -1.30
C PHE A 354 13.25 13.66 -2.29
N ASP A 355 13.91 14.77 -2.01
CA ASP A 355 14.00 15.91 -2.94
C ASP A 355 14.81 15.55 -4.19
N ASN A 356 15.90 14.81 -4.04
CA ASN A 356 16.68 14.28 -5.15
C ASN A 356 15.85 13.30 -5.99
N PHE A 357 15.12 12.42 -5.35
CA PHE A 357 14.19 11.50 -5.99
C PHE A 357 13.12 12.24 -6.80
N ASN A 358 12.44 13.22 -6.20
CA ASN A 358 11.46 14.04 -6.90
C ASN A 358 12.05 14.79 -8.10
N SER A 359 13.30 15.23 -8.00
CA SER A 359 13.99 15.90 -9.11
C SER A 359 14.24 14.97 -10.30
N LYS A 360 14.47 13.68 -10.04
CA LYS A 360 14.72 12.65 -11.07
C LYS A 360 13.46 12.25 -11.85
N TYR A 361 12.28 12.47 -11.30
CA TYR A 361 11.04 12.37 -12.09
C TYR A 361 10.94 13.40 -13.21
N SER A 362 11.82 14.41 -13.23
CA SER A 362 12.00 15.29 -14.37
C SER A 362 13.25 14.83 -15.12
N PRO A 363 13.13 13.94 -16.12
CA PRO A 363 14.25 13.37 -16.84
C PRO A 363 15.18 14.46 -17.34
N PHE A 364 16.49 14.22 -17.25
CA PHE A 364 17.53 15.17 -17.65
C PHE A 364 17.43 16.54 -16.95
N ARG A 365 16.77 16.64 -15.79
CA ARG A 365 16.47 17.87 -15.04
C ARG A 365 15.60 18.89 -15.80
N LEU A 366 14.92 18.45 -16.84
CA LEU A 366 14.02 19.28 -17.64
C LEU A 366 12.57 19.00 -17.24
N ALA A 367 11.92 19.97 -16.58
CA ALA A 367 10.51 19.86 -16.18
C ALA A 367 9.59 19.57 -17.39
N ASN A 368 9.91 20.12 -18.55
CA ASN A 368 9.18 19.90 -19.80
C ASN A 368 9.20 18.45 -20.26
N MET A 369 10.31 17.71 -20.06
CA MET A 369 10.41 16.30 -20.42
C MET A 369 9.40 15.43 -19.69
N ARG A 370 9.23 15.65 -18.38
CA ARG A 370 8.18 14.97 -17.62
C ARG A 370 6.79 15.26 -18.19
N ASN A 371 6.51 16.51 -18.54
CA ASN A 371 5.21 16.87 -19.09
C ASN A 371 4.93 16.21 -20.43
N ILE A 372 5.93 16.09 -21.30
CA ILE A 372 5.81 15.52 -22.63
C ILE A 372 5.68 13.99 -22.59
N PHE A 373 6.56 13.32 -21.83
CA PHE A 373 6.70 11.86 -21.89
C PHE A 373 5.98 11.09 -20.78
N LEU A 374 5.64 11.73 -19.65
CA LEU A 374 5.13 11.03 -18.46
C LEU A 374 3.83 11.63 -17.91
N LYS A 375 3.11 12.44 -18.69
CA LYS A 375 1.80 12.97 -18.32
C LYS A 375 0.79 12.78 -19.43
N VAL A 376 -0.46 12.60 -19.02
CA VAL A 376 -1.62 12.49 -19.90
C VAL A 376 -1.97 13.86 -20.51
N GLU A 377 -1.86 14.91 -19.71
CA GLU A 377 -2.27 16.26 -20.09
C GLU A 377 -1.08 17.08 -20.61
N ASN A 378 -0.99 17.19 -21.93
CA ASN A 378 0.02 17.98 -22.65
C ASN A 378 -0.44 18.30 -24.07
N CYS A 379 0.34 19.06 -24.84
CA CYS A 379 0.02 19.49 -26.21
C CYS A 379 -0.21 18.35 -27.21
N ILE A 380 0.33 17.16 -26.94
CA ILE A 380 0.16 15.97 -27.78
C ILE A 380 -0.82 14.97 -27.16
N GLU A 381 -1.70 15.43 -26.26
CA GLU A 381 -2.74 14.63 -25.61
C GLU A 381 -2.21 13.35 -24.92
N GLY A 382 -0.99 13.38 -24.42
CA GLY A 382 -0.35 12.23 -23.75
C GLY A 382 0.06 11.11 -24.69
N ARG A 383 0.20 11.35 -26.00
CA ARG A 383 0.53 10.32 -26.99
C ARG A 383 1.81 9.56 -26.65
N TYR A 384 2.92 10.25 -26.38
CA TYR A 384 4.17 9.57 -26.04
C TYR A 384 4.07 8.75 -24.77
N PHE A 385 3.31 9.22 -23.79
CA PHE A 385 3.07 8.46 -22.57
C PHE A 385 2.21 7.22 -22.83
N ALA A 386 1.23 7.29 -23.73
CA ALA A 386 0.44 6.13 -24.15
C ALA A 386 1.31 5.09 -24.85
N GLU A 387 2.14 5.50 -25.81
CA GLU A 387 3.04 4.61 -26.55
C GLU A 387 4.04 3.92 -25.62
N LEU A 388 4.67 4.69 -24.72
CA LEU A 388 5.58 4.13 -23.71
C LEU A 388 4.87 3.13 -22.77
N THR A 389 3.68 3.48 -22.28
CA THR A 389 2.88 2.59 -21.42
C THR A 389 2.54 1.30 -22.17
N LYS A 390 2.16 1.37 -23.43
CA LYS A 390 1.83 0.19 -24.25
C LYS A 390 3.05 -0.70 -24.49
N THR A 391 4.24 -0.14 -24.62
CA THR A 391 5.48 -0.92 -24.65
C THR A 391 5.67 -1.71 -23.36
N VAL A 392 5.40 -1.12 -22.20
CA VAL A 392 5.43 -1.83 -20.91
C VAL A 392 4.35 -2.90 -20.83
N LEU A 393 3.10 -2.59 -21.21
CA LEU A 393 1.98 -3.54 -21.17
C LEU A 393 2.20 -4.71 -22.13
N SER A 394 2.66 -4.46 -23.36
CA SER A 394 2.93 -5.51 -24.34
C SER A 394 4.00 -6.48 -23.84
N ARG A 395 4.96 -5.99 -23.06
CA ARG A 395 5.97 -6.84 -22.45
C ARG A 395 5.38 -7.79 -21.41
N LEU A 396 4.41 -7.34 -20.61
CA LEU A 396 3.67 -8.23 -19.69
C LEU A 396 2.92 -9.32 -20.44
N GLU A 397 2.42 -9.03 -21.66
CA GLU A 397 1.65 -9.97 -22.48
C GLU A 397 2.54 -10.91 -23.32
N GLN A 398 3.63 -10.39 -23.91
CA GLN A 398 4.49 -11.13 -24.85
C GLN A 398 5.53 -11.98 -24.16
N SER A 399 5.60 -11.95 -22.84
CA SER A 399 6.63 -12.65 -22.10
C SER A 399 6.57 -14.17 -22.37
N LYS A 400 7.31 -14.61 -23.40
CA LYS A 400 7.53 -16.03 -23.71
C LYS A 400 8.16 -16.74 -22.52
N GLY A 401 7.33 -17.06 -21.53
CA GLY A 401 7.74 -17.71 -20.30
C GLY A 401 7.82 -16.83 -19.06
N HIS A 402 7.52 -15.53 -19.14
CA HIS A 402 7.43 -14.65 -17.97
C HIS A 402 5.95 -14.39 -17.62
N ASN A 403 5.42 -15.08 -16.65
CA ASN A 403 4.09 -14.80 -16.15
C ASN A 403 4.15 -13.64 -15.16
N SER A 404 3.82 -12.44 -15.60
CA SER A 404 3.77 -11.26 -14.75
C SER A 404 2.48 -10.48 -14.97
N ALA A 405 1.93 -9.96 -13.89
CA ALA A 405 0.80 -9.04 -13.90
C ALA A 405 1.14 -7.83 -13.03
N SER A 406 0.42 -6.74 -13.24
CA SER A 406 0.66 -5.50 -12.51
C SER A 406 -0.63 -4.80 -12.07
N GLU A 407 -0.52 -4.02 -11.01
CA GLU A 407 -1.53 -3.05 -10.57
C GLU A 407 -0.93 -1.65 -10.63
N MET A 408 -0.89 -1.07 -11.85
CA MET A 408 -0.25 0.23 -12.08
C MET A 408 -1.10 1.37 -11.51
N ARG A 409 -0.41 2.32 -10.87
CA ARG A 409 -1.02 3.51 -10.27
C ARG A 409 -1.03 4.66 -11.25
N LEU A 410 -2.22 5.13 -11.58
CA LEU A 410 -2.44 6.35 -12.36
C LEU A 410 -2.90 7.48 -11.44
N SER A 411 -2.45 8.71 -11.72
CA SER A 411 -2.75 9.87 -10.89
C SER A 411 -4.06 10.54 -11.30
N ILE A 412 -4.93 10.76 -10.31
CA ILE A 412 -6.05 11.68 -10.37
C ILE A 412 -5.87 12.68 -9.23
N TYR A 413 -5.80 13.96 -9.57
CA TYR A 413 -5.44 14.99 -8.62
C TYR A 413 -6.63 15.64 -7.93
N GLY A 414 -7.82 15.57 -8.54
CA GLY A 414 -9.01 16.29 -8.09
C GLY A 414 -8.94 17.80 -8.36
N MET A 415 -8.08 18.22 -9.28
CA MET A 415 -7.94 19.64 -9.67
C MET A 415 -9.15 20.13 -10.43
N GLU A 416 -9.67 19.29 -11.33
CA GLU A 416 -10.75 19.57 -12.25
C GLU A 416 -11.68 18.37 -12.35
N ARG A 417 -12.98 18.64 -12.54
CA ARG A 417 -13.99 17.61 -12.71
C ARG A 417 -13.77 16.72 -13.94
N HIS A 418 -13.07 17.26 -14.95
CA HIS A 418 -12.82 16.57 -16.22
C HIS A 418 -11.61 15.63 -16.22
N GLU A 419 -10.84 15.56 -15.13
CA GLU A 419 -9.65 14.68 -15.05
C GLU A 419 -10.01 13.23 -15.35
N TRP A 420 -11.10 12.72 -14.79
CA TRP A 420 -11.56 11.36 -15.02
C TRP A 420 -11.87 11.09 -16.50
N LEU A 421 -12.54 12.03 -17.15
CA LEU A 421 -12.88 11.90 -18.58
C LEU A 421 -11.61 11.94 -19.44
N LYS A 422 -10.66 12.83 -19.13
CA LYS A 422 -9.37 12.92 -19.85
C LYS A 422 -8.60 11.60 -19.72
N VAL A 423 -8.50 11.05 -18.53
CA VAL A 423 -7.81 9.75 -18.29
C VAL A 423 -8.57 8.60 -18.94
N ALA A 424 -9.91 8.57 -18.87
CA ALA A 424 -10.71 7.53 -19.52
C ALA A 424 -10.49 7.53 -21.03
N ARG A 425 -10.55 8.68 -21.66
CA ARG A 425 -10.27 8.83 -23.10
C ARG A 425 -8.86 8.43 -23.47
N TRP A 426 -7.86 8.80 -22.64
CA TRP A 426 -6.49 8.44 -22.85
C TRP A 426 -6.27 6.91 -22.80
N ILE A 427 -6.91 6.21 -21.88
CA ILE A 427 -6.81 4.75 -21.74
C ILE A 427 -7.59 4.03 -22.85
N LEU A 428 -8.79 4.51 -23.17
CA LEU A 428 -9.72 3.81 -24.08
C LEU A 428 -9.56 4.17 -25.56
N ARG A 429 -8.80 5.23 -25.86
CA ARG A 429 -8.49 5.62 -27.23
C ARG A 429 -7.64 4.58 -27.93
N ASP A 430 -7.99 4.26 -29.18
CA ASP A 430 -7.14 3.46 -30.05
C ASP A 430 -6.00 4.35 -30.60
N TRP A 431 -4.80 4.13 -30.09
CA TRP A 431 -3.58 4.84 -30.51
C TRP A 431 -2.97 4.12 -31.71
N GLU A 432 -2.74 4.85 -32.80
CA GLU A 432 -2.19 4.32 -34.06
C GLU A 432 -0.66 4.31 -34.08
N GLY A 433 -0.02 5.15 -33.25
CA GLY A 433 1.44 5.32 -33.22
C GLY A 433 2.19 4.29 -32.36
N GLY A 434 3.50 4.20 -32.59
CA GLY A 434 4.42 3.30 -31.88
C GLY A 434 4.36 1.84 -32.32
N ASP A 435 5.18 0.99 -31.69
CA ASP A 435 5.32 -0.43 -32.05
C ASP A 435 4.09 -1.28 -31.68
N HIS A 436 3.24 -0.76 -30.82
CA HIS A 436 2.07 -1.45 -30.26
C HIS A 436 0.81 -0.61 -30.44
N PRO A 437 0.09 -0.67 -31.59
CA PRO A 437 -1.18 0.06 -31.77
C PRO A 437 -2.31 -0.48 -30.87
N GLY A 438 -3.35 0.35 -30.60
CA GLY A 438 -4.51 -0.01 -29.81
C GLY A 438 -4.67 0.75 -28.49
N ARG A 439 -5.53 0.28 -27.60
CA ARG A 439 -5.85 0.91 -26.31
C ARG A 439 -4.77 0.70 -25.26
N VAL A 440 -4.71 1.58 -24.26
CA VAL A 440 -3.80 1.44 -23.11
C VAL A 440 -4.43 0.49 -22.07
N LEU A 441 -4.75 -0.73 -22.50
CA LEU A 441 -5.37 -1.78 -21.69
C LEU A 441 -4.63 -3.10 -21.89
N SER A 442 -4.57 -3.90 -20.85
CA SER A 442 -4.03 -5.26 -20.86
C SER A 442 -4.79 -6.17 -19.90
N SER A 443 -4.93 -7.44 -20.26
CA SER A 443 -5.47 -8.46 -19.34
C SER A 443 -4.54 -8.73 -18.16
N HIS A 444 -3.24 -8.38 -18.29
CA HIS A 444 -2.22 -8.53 -17.27
C HIS A 444 -2.04 -7.29 -16.39
N ASN A 445 -2.85 -6.25 -16.59
CA ASN A 445 -2.83 -5.05 -15.77
C ASN A 445 -4.21 -4.69 -15.23
N ARG A 446 -4.23 -4.19 -14.00
CA ARG A 446 -5.36 -3.47 -13.40
C ARG A 446 -4.88 -2.11 -12.92
N TRP A 447 -5.80 -1.16 -12.85
CA TRP A 447 -5.47 0.20 -12.47
C TRP A 447 -5.82 0.47 -11.02
N LEU A 448 -4.90 1.12 -10.30
CA LEU A 448 -5.21 1.84 -9.08
C LEU A 448 -5.16 3.34 -9.36
N VAL A 449 -6.06 4.08 -8.71
CA VAL A 449 -6.05 5.53 -8.76
C VAL A 449 -5.28 6.07 -7.58
N GLN A 450 -4.15 6.72 -7.82
CA GLN A 450 -3.43 7.41 -6.77
C GLN A 450 -3.90 8.87 -6.66
N VAL A 451 -4.24 9.27 -5.44
CA VAL A 451 -4.61 10.65 -5.08
C VAL A 451 -3.44 11.27 -4.33
N PRO A 452 -2.64 12.14 -4.97
CA PRO A 452 -1.48 12.73 -4.32
C PRO A 452 -1.88 13.71 -3.20
N ARG A 453 -1.16 13.63 -2.06
CA ARG A 453 -1.31 14.57 -0.94
C ARG A 453 -0.59 15.89 -1.21
N LEU A 454 -0.97 16.58 -2.27
CA LEU A 454 -0.34 17.82 -2.76
C LEU A 454 -1.25 19.04 -2.61
N TRP A 455 -2.12 19.08 -1.62
CA TRP A 455 -3.07 20.15 -1.39
C TRP A 455 -2.43 21.55 -1.44
N ARG A 456 -1.25 21.72 -0.84
CA ARG A 456 -0.49 22.97 -0.88
C ARG A 456 -0.25 23.50 -2.30
N LYS A 457 0.04 22.61 -3.25
CA LYS A 457 0.25 22.98 -4.67
C LYS A 457 -1.06 23.31 -5.38
N TYR A 458 -2.17 22.77 -4.92
CA TYR A 458 -3.50 22.94 -5.54
C TYR A 458 -4.19 24.19 -5.04
N CYS A 459 -4.06 24.50 -3.76
CA CYS A 459 -4.58 25.71 -3.16
C CYS A 459 -4.01 26.97 -3.84
N ALA A 460 -2.72 26.95 -4.21
CA ALA A 460 -2.02 28.08 -4.82
C ALA A 460 -2.37 28.34 -6.30
N LYS A 461 -2.97 27.38 -7.02
CA LYS A 461 -3.24 27.48 -8.48
C LYS A 461 -4.62 28.01 -8.86
N GLY A 462 -5.41 28.52 -7.92
CA GLY A 462 -6.73 29.07 -8.19
C GLY A 462 -6.69 30.47 -8.81
N GLY A 463 -6.58 30.58 -10.14
CA GLY A 463 -6.85 31.84 -10.82
C GLY A 463 -6.01 32.08 -12.07
N GLY A 464 -6.58 31.95 -13.25
CA GLY A 464 -6.09 32.60 -14.49
C GLY A 464 -6.12 34.13 -14.33
N ARG A 465 -5.18 34.84 -14.96
CA ARG A 465 -5.14 36.32 -14.96
C ARG A 465 -6.51 36.90 -15.34
N GLY A 466 -7.22 37.54 -14.40
CA GLY A 466 -8.37 38.35 -14.66
C GLY A 466 -9.74 37.90 -14.11
N GLN A 467 -9.85 36.79 -13.39
CA GLN A 467 -11.09 36.43 -12.67
C GLN A 467 -10.90 36.59 -11.16
N GLU A 468 -11.95 37.02 -10.43
CA GLU A 468 -11.97 37.02 -8.97
C GLU A 468 -11.66 35.61 -8.48
N GLN A 469 -10.53 35.43 -7.78
CA GLN A 469 -10.05 34.16 -7.31
C GLN A 469 -10.97 33.63 -6.18
N LYS A 470 -11.93 32.78 -6.52
CA LYS A 470 -12.61 31.98 -5.50
C LYS A 470 -11.57 31.06 -4.87
N GLN A 471 -11.29 31.24 -3.58
CA GLN A 471 -10.39 30.38 -2.84
C GLN A 471 -10.95 28.95 -2.83
N ARG A 472 -10.20 28.00 -3.37
CA ARG A 472 -10.57 26.58 -3.37
C ARG A 472 -10.63 26.02 -1.97
N THR A 473 -11.55 25.13 -1.73
CA THR A 473 -11.70 24.35 -0.50
C THR A 473 -11.29 22.90 -0.74
N PHE A 474 -11.01 22.17 0.33
CA PHE A 474 -10.74 20.74 0.20
C PHE A 474 -11.96 19.95 -0.31
N GLN A 475 -13.16 20.45 -0.05
CA GLN A 475 -14.40 19.90 -0.58
C GLN A 475 -14.44 19.98 -2.12
N ASP A 476 -14.01 21.09 -2.72
CA ASP A 476 -13.94 21.21 -4.19
C ASP A 476 -13.06 20.10 -4.80
N MET A 477 -11.96 19.73 -4.11
CA MET A 477 -11.11 18.62 -4.54
C MET A 477 -11.83 17.27 -4.41
N LEU A 478 -12.52 17.03 -3.30
CA LEU A 478 -13.28 15.79 -3.11
C LEU A 478 -14.42 15.66 -4.11
N GLU A 479 -15.14 16.76 -4.41
CA GLU A 479 -16.19 16.79 -5.41
C GLU A 479 -15.65 16.48 -6.81
N ASN A 480 -14.52 17.06 -7.19
CA ASN A 480 -13.87 16.78 -8.47
C ASN A 480 -13.40 15.31 -8.56
N LEU A 481 -12.98 14.73 -7.43
CA LEU A 481 -12.52 13.35 -7.37
C LEU A 481 -13.69 12.36 -7.41
N PHE A 482 -14.75 12.58 -6.65
CA PHE A 482 -15.80 11.58 -6.43
C PHE A 482 -17.05 11.78 -7.29
N CYS A 483 -17.53 13.02 -7.54
CA CYS A 483 -18.74 13.21 -8.31
C CYS A 483 -18.72 12.51 -9.68
N PRO A 484 -17.64 12.58 -10.50
CA PRO A 484 -17.64 11.94 -11.81
C PRO A 484 -17.81 10.41 -11.75
N ILE A 485 -17.27 9.76 -10.71
CA ILE A 485 -17.36 8.30 -10.55
C ILE A 485 -18.69 7.87 -9.93
N PHE A 486 -19.32 8.70 -9.11
CA PHE A 486 -20.70 8.49 -8.67
C PHE A 486 -21.66 8.63 -9.87
N GLU A 487 -21.52 9.68 -10.70
CA GLU A 487 -22.28 9.86 -11.92
C GLU A 487 -22.15 8.68 -12.88
N ALA A 488 -20.93 8.25 -13.17
CA ALA A 488 -20.67 7.12 -14.04
C ALA A 488 -21.20 5.79 -13.46
N THR A 489 -21.32 5.68 -12.12
CA THR A 489 -21.90 4.51 -11.47
C THR A 489 -23.43 4.53 -11.49
N LEU A 490 -24.04 5.70 -11.26
CA LEU A 490 -25.49 5.85 -11.21
C LEU A 490 -26.09 5.97 -12.62
N TYR A 491 -25.43 6.72 -13.50
CA TYR A 491 -25.87 7.07 -14.85
C TYR A 491 -24.77 6.75 -15.88
N PRO A 492 -24.47 5.46 -16.12
CA PRO A 492 -23.39 5.06 -17.02
C PRO A 492 -23.61 5.50 -18.47
N GLU A 493 -24.85 5.68 -18.88
CA GLU A 493 -25.20 6.14 -20.23
C GLU A 493 -24.79 7.60 -20.49
N ASP A 494 -24.78 8.43 -19.44
CA ASP A 494 -24.37 9.85 -19.51
C ASP A 494 -22.83 10.00 -19.50
N ASN A 495 -22.11 9.02 -18.95
CA ASN A 495 -20.64 9.03 -18.81
C ASN A 495 -20.01 7.69 -19.22
N PRO A 496 -20.18 7.23 -20.47
CA PRO A 496 -19.82 5.87 -20.87
C PRO A 496 -18.32 5.59 -20.80
N GLU A 497 -17.46 6.57 -21.12
CA GLU A 497 -16.01 6.37 -21.07
C GLU A 497 -15.52 6.18 -19.62
N VAL A 498 -16.04 6.98 -18.68
CA VAL A 498 -15.67 6.84 -17.26
C VAL A 498 -16.24 5.52 -16.72
N ALA A 499 -17.47 5.16 -17.04
CA ALA A 499 -18.09 3.92 -16.63
C ALA A 499 -17.30 2.69 -17.13
N GLU A 500 -16.80 2.72 -18.38
CA GLU A 500 -15.95 1.67 -18.91
C GLU A 500 -14.60 1.62 -18.18
N LEU A 501 -13.93 2.76 -17.95
CA LEU A 501 -12.68 2.83 -17.21
C LEU A 501 -12.83 2.20 -15.81
N LEU A 502 -13.94 2.48 -15.10
CA LEU A 502 -14.16 1.98 -13.74
C LEU A 502 -14.20 0.45 -13.65
N LYS A 503 -14.47 -0.27 -14.74
CA LYS A 503 -14.39 -1.74 -14.78
C LYS A 503 -12.96 -2.27 -14.64
N HIS A 504 -11.97 -1.45 -14.99
CA HIS A 504 -10.55 -1.78 -14.96
C HIS A 504 -9.84 -1.25 -13.70
N ILE A 505 -10.53 -0.47 -12.86
CA ILE A 505 -10.00 0.06 -11.61
C ILE A 505 -10.30 -0.91 -10.47
N VAL A 506 -9.30 -1.21 -9.64
CA VAL A 506 -9.42 -2.13 -8.49
C VAL A 506 -9.29 -1.41 -7.13
N GLY A 507 -8.84 -0.16 -7.11
CA GLY A 507 -8.72 0.55 -5.85
C GLY A 507 -8.13 1.95 -5.94
N PHE A 508 -7.93 2.53 -4.77
CA PHE A 508 -7.38 3.87 -4.56
C PHE A 508 -6.15 3.81 -3.68
N ASP A 509 -5.22 4.69 -3.95
CA ASP A 509 -4.00 4.95 -3.19
C ASP A 509 -3.98 6.42 -2.76
N SER A 510 -3.23 6.73 -1.71
CA SER A 510 -2.92 8.11 -1.32
C SER A 510 -1.41 8.19 -1.13
N VAL A 511 -0.75 9.00 -1.94
CA VAL A 511 0.70 9.05 -2.07
C VAL A 511 1.21 10.47 -1.86
N ASP A 512 2.32 10.63 -1.20
CA ASP A 512 3.24 11.79 -1.15
C ASP A 512 4.32 11.53 -0.09
N ASP A 513 5.25 12.47 0.08
CA ASP A 513 6.21 12.46 1.19
C ASP A 513 5.47 12.46 2.54
N GLU A 514 5.43 11.30 3.20
CA GLU A 514 4.84 11.14 4.52
C GLU A 514 5.59 11.96 5.60
N GLY A 515 6.81 12.40 5.33
CA GLY A 515 7.60 13.28 6.19
C GLY A 515 7.27 14.76 6.04
N SER A 516 6.41 15.13 5.07
CA SER A 516 6.00 16.52 4.85
C SER A 516 5.24 17.07 6.05
N PRO A 517 5.47 18.36 6.42
CA PRO A 517 4.73 18.98 7.50
C PRO A 517 3.23 18.98 7.25
N GLU A 518 2.49 18.56 8.24
CA GLU A 518 1.03 18.54 8.25
C GLU A 518 0.45 19.75 8.98
N GLY A 519 -0.73 20.18 8.56
CA GLY A 519 -1.51 21.16 9.32
C GLY A 519 -1.97 20.58 10.66
N PRO A 520 -2.40 21.43 11.60
CA PRO A 520 -2.93 20.94 12.86
C PRO A 520 -4.12 20.04 12.62
N CYS A 521 -4.20 18.94 13.39
CA CYS A 521 -5.41 18.12 13.43
C CYS A 521 -6.58 19.04 13.81
N CYS A 522 -7.49 19.27 12.88
CA CYS A 522 -8.63 20.15 13.13
C CYS A 522 -9.94 19.41 12.84
N CYS A 523 -10.94 19.73 13.64
CA CYS A 523 -12.31 19.25 13.45
C CYS A 523 -13.02 20.02 12.31
N LYS A 524 -12.29 20.68 11.40
CA LYS A 524 -12.88 21.44 10.28
C LYS A 524 -13.47 20.48 9.25
N ARG A 525 -14.58 20.90 8.68
CA ARG A 525 -15.17 20.23 7.51
C ARG A 525 -14.34 20.52 6.27
N PRO A 526 -14.39 19.68 5.22
CA PRO A 526 -13.69 19.94 3.95
C PRO A 526 -14.00 21.30 3.31
N SER A 527 -15.25 21.77 3.42
CA SER A 527 -15.70 23.10 2.96
C SER A 527 -15.04 24.28 3.72
N GLU A 528 -14.59 24.04 4.94
CA GLU A 528 -13.93 25.04 5.78
C GLU A 528 -12.40 24.99 5.65
N TRP A 529 -11.83 23.94 5.04
CA TRP A 529 -10.39 23.78 4.87
C TRP A 529 -9.90 24.65 3.70
N LYS A 530 -9.35 25.79 4.05
CA LYS A 530 -8.76 26.79 3.13
C LYS A 530 -7.30 27.08 3.44
N SER A 531 -6.70 26.35 4.39
CA SER A 531 -5.29 26.48 4.73
C SER A 531 -4.42 26.05 3.54
N GLU A 532 -3.28 26.70 3.34
CA GLU A 532 -2.30 26.26 2.35
C GLU A 532 -1.54 24.97 2.78
N GLN A 533 -1.64 24.59 4.04
CA GLN A 533 -1.01 23.37 4.55
C GLN A 533 -1.83 22.15 4.16
N ASN A 534 -1.17 21.03 3.91
CA ASN A 534 -1.84 19.75 3.79
C ASN A 534 -2.62 19.43 5.07
N PRO A 535 -3.82 18.87 4.98
CA PRO A 535 -4.49 18.31 6.15
C PRO A 535 -3.69 17.14 6.71
N THR A 536 -3.98 16.74 7.96
CA THR A 536 -3.36 15.55 8.53
C THR A 536 -3.65 14.31 7.70
N TYR A 537 -2.71 13.37 7.67
CA TYR A 537 -2.83 12.11 6.95
C TYR A 537 -4.13 11.37 7.30
N SER A 538 -4.40 11.21 8.60
CA SER A 538 -5.58 10.52 9.11
C SER A 538 -6.90 11.17 8.66
N TRP A 539 -6.96 12.52 8.65
CA TRP A 539 -8.13 13.27 8.22
C TRP A 539 -8.40 13.09 6.72
N GLN A 540 -7.39 13.25 5.87
CA GLN A 540 -7.53 13.06 4.42
C GLN A 540 -7.92 11.60 4.10
N LEU A 541 -7.28 10.65 4.75
CA LEU A 541 -7.54 9.22 4.55
C LEU A 541 -8.99 8.85 4.89
N TYR A 542 -9.55 9.44 5.96
CA TYR A 542 -10.94 9.24 6.33
C TYR A 542 -11.89 9.67 5.20
N TYR A 543 -11.71 10.83 4.59
CA TYR A 543 -12.60 11.29 3.52
C TYR A 543 -12.49 10.46 2.26
N LEU A 544 -11.30 9.94 1.94
CA LEU A 544 -11.15 8.97 0.85
C LEU A 544 -11.91 7.69 1.18
N TRP A 545 -11.69 7.12 2.37
CA TRP A 545 -12.36 5.91 2.83
C TRP A 545 -13.89 6.06 2.85
N ALA A 546 -14.41 7.15 3.40
CA ALA A 546 -15.84 7.37 3.56
C ALA A 546 -16.57 7.40 2.20
N ASN A 547 -16.04 8.20 1.26
CA ASN A 547 -16.63 8.31 -0.09
C ASN A 547 -16.48 7.01 -0.90
N ILE A 548 -15.34 6.31 -0.80
CA ILE A 548 -15.15 5.00 -1.43
C ILE A 548 -16.14 3.97 -0.83
N THR A 549 -16.37 4.00 0.48
CA THR A 549 -17.29 3.08 1.15
C THR A 549 -18.74 3.29 0.66
N VAL A 550 -19.20 4.53 0.57
CA VAL A 550 -20.53 4.84 0.02
C VAL A 550 -20.64 4.39 -1.42
N LEU A 551 -19.64 4.72 -2.24
CA LEU A 551 -19.59 4.31 -3.65
C LEU A 551 -19.62 2.76 -3.79
N ASN A 552 -18.85 2.05 -3.00
CA ASN A 552 -18.80 0.59 -3.04
C ASN A 552 -20.14 -0.07 -2.68
N LYS A 553 -20.91 0.53 -1.75
CA LYS A 553 -22.25 0.01 -1.43
C LYS A 553 -23.18 0.08 -2.63
N ILE A 554 -23.18 1.21 -3.37
CA ILE A 554 -23.95 1.38 -4.59
C ILE A 554 -23.46 0.43 -5.69
N ARG A 555 -22.13 0.36 -5.90
CA ARG A 555 -21.56 -0.52 -6.93
C ARG A 555 -21.88 -1.99 -6.66
N LYS A 556 -21.79 -2.41 -5.39
CA LYS A 556 -22.13 -3.76 -4.98
C LYS A 556 -23.60 -4.09 -5.21
N SER A 557 -24.54 -3.17 -4.91
CA SER A 557 -25.97 -3.37 -5.17
C SER A 557 -26.28 -3.49 -6.67
N LYS A 558 -25.46 -2.86 -7.54
CA LYS A 558 -25.55 -2.96 -9.00
C LYS A 558 -24.75 -4.12 -9.60
N GLY A 559 -24.15 -4.99 -8.80
CA GLY A 559 -23.29 -6.10 -9.28
C GLY A 559 -21.99 -5.64 -9.93
N LEU A 560 -21.54 -4.40 -9.68
CA LEU A 560 -20.30 -3.86 -10.22
C LEU A 560 -19.11 -4.15 -9.30
N ASN A 561 -17.89 -4.10 -9.86
CA ASN A 561 -16.65 -4.23 -9.08
C ASN A 561 -16.53 -3.10 -8.03
N THR A 562 -15.97 -3.43 -6.88
CA THR A 562 -15.73 -2.51 -5.77
C THR A 562 -14.26 -2.11 -5.68
N PHE A 563 -13.96 -1.03 -4.98
CA PHE A 563 -12.63 -0.44 -4.88
C PHE A 563 -12.04 -0.63 -3.48
N SER A 564 -10.80 -1.10 -3.42
CA SER A 564 -10.04 -1.18 -2.17
C SER A 564 -9.28 0.13 -1.92
N LEU A 565 -9.05 0.47 -0.64
CA LEU A 565 -8.17 1.58 -0.27
C LEU A 565 -6.82 1.01 0.18
N ARG A 566 -5.75 1.33 -0.56
CA ARG A 566 -4.39 0.83 -0.39
C ARG A 566 -3.37 1.97 -0.42
N PRO A 567 -3.33 2.83 0.61
CA PRO A 567 -2.47 4.01 0.63
C PRO A 567 -1.01 3.65 0.94
N HIS A 568 -0.11 4.58 0.61
CA HIS A 568 1.23 4.62 1.18
C HIS A 568 1.14 4.93 2.66
N ALA A 569 1.79 4.14 3.51
CA ALA A 569 1.83 4.35 4.94
C ALA A 569 3.05 3.71 5.60
N GLY A 570 3.68 4.44 6.51
CA GLY A 570 4.78 3.93 7.32
C GLY A 570 6.06 3.67 6.53
N GLU A 571 6.28 4.35 5.44
CA GLU A 571 7.56 4.39 4.75
C GLU A 571 8.50 5.37 5.46
N THR A 572 8.01 6.56 5.75
CA THR A 572 8.69 7.61 6.53
C THR A 572 7.70 8.34 7.43
N GLY A 573 8.05 9.49 8.00
CA GLY A 573 7.13 10.32 8.78
C GLY A 573 6.67 9.70 10.09
N ASP A 574 5.44 10.06 10.49
CA ASP A 574 4.85 9.61 11.76
C ASP A 574 4.38 8.15 11.68
N VAL A 575 4.87 7.34 12.62
CA VAL A 575 4.45 5.94 12.76
C VAL A 575 2.94 5.80 12.99
N MET A 576 2.30 6.82 13.52
CA MET A 576 0.86 6.79 13.79
C MET A 576 0.00 6.90 12.52
N HIS A 577 0.55 7.23 11.35
CA HIS A 577 -0.13 7.02 10.07
C HIS A 577 -0.61 5.56 9.93
N LEU A 578 0.18 4.61 10.44
CA LEU A 578 -0.17 3.19 10.48
C LEU A 578 -1.39 2.86 11.36
N ALA A 579 -1.70 3.70 12.36
CA ALA A 579 -2.92 3.52 13.15
C ALA A 579 -4.17 3.90 12.37
N ALA A 580 -4.12 4.99 11.60
CA ALA A 580 -5.21 5.39 10.71
C ALA A 580 -5.49 4.32 9.65
N THR A 581 -4.44 3.81 9.01
CA THR A 581 -4.57 2.76 7.99
C THR A 581 -5.00 1.42 8.57
N TYR A 582 -4.60 1.09 9.79
CA TYR A 582 -5.14 -0.09 10.49
C TYR A 582 -6.66 -0.01 10.61
N ILE A 583 -7.21 1.14 10.97
CA ILE A 583 -8.66 1.31 11.11
C ILE A 583 -9.36 1.26 9.75
N LEU A 584 -8.83 1.92 8.71
CA LEU A 584 -9.56 2.23 7.48
C LEU A 584 -9.22 1.35 6.27
N CYS A 585 -8.03 0.72 6.22
CA CYS A 585 -7.52 0.14 4.97
C CYS A 585 -7.45 -1.39 5.02
N GLN A 586 -7.65 -2.04 3.87
CA GLN A 586 -7.48 -3.47 3.69
C GLN A 586 -6.01 -3.87 3.59
N SER A 587 -5.21 -3.04 2.92
CA SER A 587 -3.78 -3.20 2.78
C SER A 587 -3.12 -1.83 2.64
N ILE A 588 -1.79 -1.79 2.72
CA ILE A 588 -0.99 -0.58 2.58
C ILE A 588 0.24 -0.84 1.72
N ASN A 589 0.83 0.23 1.20
CA ASN A 589 2.13 0.16 0.56
C ASN A 589 3.22 0.49 1.60
N HIS A 590 4.35 -0.18 1.50
CA HIS A 590 5.53 -0.16 2.37
C HIS A 590 5.28 -0.71 3.78
N GLY A 591 4.88 0.09 4.74
CA GLY A 591 4.68 -0.33 6.13
C GLY A 591 5.98 -0.66 6.88
N ILE A 592 7.16 -0.22 6.41
CA ILE A 592 8.46 -0.57 7.00
C ILE A 592 8.64 -0.03 8.42
N ASN A 593 7.95 1.05 8.77
CA ASN A 593 7.98 1.61 10.12
C ASN A 593 7.14 0.84 11.15
N LEU A 594 6.43 -0.24 10.75
CA LEU A 594 5.77 -1.15 11.69
C LEU A 594 6.74 -1.80 12.69
N ASP A 595 8.01 -1.91 12.36
CA ASP A 595 9.01 -2.47 13.27
C ASP A 595 9.27 -1.59 14.50
N ARG A 596 8.94 -0.30 14.43
CA ARG A 596 9.09 0.67 15.52
C ARG A 596 7.90 0.66 16.50
N GLN A 597 6.73 0.10 16.09
CA GLN A 597 5.51 0.08 16.90
C GLN A 597 4.97 -1.35 17.04
N VAL A 598 5.39 -2.01 18.12
CA VAL A 598 5.09 -3.43 18.36
C VAL A 598 3.60 -3.73 18.50
N SER A 599 2.83 -2.80 19.07
CA SER A 599 1.38 -2.97 19.24
C SER A 599 0.68 -2.99 17.88
N LEU A 600 0.98 -2.03 16.99
CA LEU A 600 0.44 -2.01 15.63
C LEU A 600 0.92 -3.21 14.82
N GLN A 601 2.22 -3.58 14.92
CA GLN A 601 2.73 -4.75 14.22
C GLN A 601 1.95 -6.02 14.57
N TYR A 602 1.62 -6.21 15.86
CA TYR A 602 0.84 -7.36 16.31
C TYR A 602 -0.63 -7.30 15.86
N LEU A 603 -1.24 -6.11 15.84
CA LEU A 603 -2.59 -5.89 15.31
C LEU A 603 -2.66 -6.17 13.79
N TYR A 604 -1.67 -5.71 13.02
CA TYR A 604 -1.54 -6.01 11.58
C TYR A 604 -1.40 -7.51 11.32
N TYR A 605 -0.64 -8.21 12.17
CA TYR A 605 -0.54 -9.66 12.13
C TYR A 605 -1.89 -10.34 12.40
N LEU A 606 -2.63 -9.92 13.45
CA LEU A 606 -3.90 -10.55 13.84
C LEU A 606 -4.98 -10.41 12.76
N ASP A 607 -5.04 -9.25 12.12
CA ASP A 607 -6.05 -8.95 11.10
C ASP A 607 -5.52 -9.13 9.66
N GLN A 608 -4.29 -9.65 9.52
CA GLN A 608 -3.64 -9.95 8.23
C GLN A 608 -3.72 -8.80 7.22
N VAL A 609 -3.50 -7.56 7.69
CA VAL A 609 -3.44 -6.39 6.82
C VAL A 609 -2.27 -6.52 5.87
N GLY A 610 -2.53 -6.41 4.56
CA GLY A 610 -1.52 -6.60 3.52
C GLY A 610 -0.48 -5.46 3.50
N LEU A 611 0.79 -5.82 3.24
CA LEU A 611 1.91 -4.90 3.11
C LEU A 611 2.60 -5.15 1.77
N SER A 612 2.65 -4.14 0.89
CA SER A 612 3.42 -4.19 -0.36
C SER A 612 4.76 -3.51 -0.14
N ILE A 613 5.82 -4.29 0.02
CA ILE A 613 7.14 -3.78 0.38
C ILE A 613 8.04 -3.79 -0.86
N SER A 614 8.76 -2.68 -1.07
CA SER A 614 9.69 -2.49 -2.18
C SER A 614 11.11 -2.28 -1.63
N PRO A 615 11.88 -3.37 -1.39
CA PRO A 615 13.17 -3.32 -0.72
C PRO A 615 14.20 -2.39 -1.37
N LEU A 616 14.26 -2.34 -2.70
CA LEU A 616 15.20 -1.47 -3.41
C LEU A 616 14.82 0.00 -3.26
N SER A 617 13.55 0.36 -3.47
CA SER A 617 13.06 1.72 -3.22
C SER A 617 13.37 2.17 -1.80
N ASN A 618 13.00 1.35 -0.82
CA ASN A 618 13.26 1.67 0.58
C ASN A 618 14.76 1.86 0.87
N ASN A 619 15.64 1.08 0.20
CA ASN A 619 17.09 1.22 0.36
C ASN A 619 17.61 2.55 -0.20
N PHE A 620 17.10 2.96 -1.34
CA PHE A 620 17.52 4.22 -1.96
C PHE A 620 17.00 5.44 -1.20
N LEU A 621 15.79 5.38 -0.64
CA LEU A 621 15.13 6.56 -0.09
C LEU A 621 15.28 6.70 1.42
N PHE A 622 15.00 5.65 2.20
CA PHE A 622 14.75 5.82 3.62
C PHE A 622 15.57 4.90 4.54
N ARG A 623 15.93 3.70 4.08
CA ARG A 623 16.44 2.69 5.00
C ARG A 623 17.39 1.70 4.32
N LYS A 624 18.61 1.55 4.84
CA LYS A 624 19.59 0.59 4.32
C LYS A 624 18.98 -0.82 4.21
N ILE A 625 19.30 -1.54 3.15
CA ILE A 625 18.76 -2.88 2.86
C ILE A 625 18.98 -3.87 4.01
N ALA A 626 20.14 -3.80 4.66
CA ALA A 626 20.47 -4.67 5.80
C ALA A 626 19.56 -4.45 7.02
N SER A 627 18.96 -3.26 7.15
CA SER A 627 18.02 -2.91 8.22
C SER A 627 16.56 -2.94 7.79
N ASN A 628 16.27 -3.40 6.56
CA ASN A 628 14.89 -3.53 6.08
C ASN A 628 14.15 -4.57 6.92
N PRO A 629 12.97 -4.24 7.48
CA PRO A 629 12.24 -5.15 8.35
C PRO A 629 11.53 -6.30 7.64
N PHE A 630 11.50 -6.31 6.30
CA PHE A 630 10.79 -7.30 5.49
C PHE A 630 11.04 -8.75 5.95
N PRO A 631 12.30 -9.24 6.15
CA PRO A 631 12.52 -10.61 6.60
C PRO A 631 11.94 -10.88 7.99
N LYS A 632 11.97 -9.89 8.86
CA LYS A 632 11.42 -9.99 10.23
C LYS A 632 9.90 -10.04 10.21
N LEU A 633 9.27 -9.19 9.41
CA LEU A 633 7.81 -9.15 9.26
C LEU A 633 7.29 -10.46 8.66
N PHE A 634 7.95 -10.96 7.61
CA PHE A 634 7.64 -12.24 7.00
C PHE A 634 7.76 -13.41 7.99
N LYS A 635 8.88 -13.53 8.69
CA LYS A 635 9.11 -14.60 9.69
C LYS A 635 8.13 -14.56 10.87
N ARG A 636 7.49 -13.44 11.12
CA ARG A 636 6.41 -13.27 12.10
C ARG A 636 5.04 -13.59 11.54
N GLY A 637 4.91 -13.90 10.24
CA GLY A 637 3.68 -14.27 9.59
C GLY A 637 2.76 -13.09 9.24
N LEU A 638 3.31 -11.87 9.10
CA LEU A 638 2.55 -10.77 8.52
C LEU A 638 2.32 -11.03 7.04
N ASN A 639 1.21 -10.51 6.51
CA ASN A 639 0.85 -10.61 5.11
C ASN A 639 1.69 -9.61 4.30
N VAL A 640 2.83 -10.05 3.79
CA VAL A 640 3.78 -9.21 3.05
C VAL A 640 3.93 -9.66 1.61
N THR A 641 4.11 -8.73 0.69
CA THR A 641 4.38 -8.96 -0.74
C THR A 641 5.55 -8.12 -1.19
N LEU A 642 6.19 -8.53 -2.30
CA LEU A 642 7.25 -7.77 -2.96
C LEU A 642 6.67 -6.98 -4.13
N SER A 643 7.16 -5.78 -4.31
CA SER A 643 6.76 -4.85 -5.36
C SER A 643 7.94 -3.97 -5.80
N THR A 644 7.80 -3.25 -6.90
CA THR A 644 8.91 -2.49 -7.50
C THR A 644 8.87 -0.99 -7.20
N ASP A 645 7.68 -0.43 -6.92
CA ASP A 645 7.48 1.01 -6.73
C ASP A 645 7.75 1.80 -8.03
N ASP A 646 8.99 2.22 -8.27
CA ASP A 646 9.42 3.03 -9.42
C ASP A 646 10.57 2.35 -10.20
N PRO A 647 10.28 1.42 -11.12
CA PRO A 647 11.30 0.74 -11.92
C PRO A 647 12.29 1.68 -12.62
N LEU A 648 11.80 2.80 -13.16
CA LEU A 648 12.61 3.81 -13.83
C LEU A 648 13.78 4.32 -13.00
N LEU A 649 13.60 4.39 -11.68
CA LEU A 649 14.50 5.07 -10.76
C LEU A 649 15.32 4.14 -9.87
N PHE A 650 14.83 2.93 -9.60
CA PHE A 650 15.42 2.04 -8.61
C PHE A 650 15.99 0.75 -9.20
N HIS A 651 15.67 0.43 -10.44
CA HIS A 651 16.04 -0.85 -11.05
C HIS A 651 16.97 -0.64 -12.24
N MET A 652 17.85 -1.62 -12.47
CA MET A 652 18.86 -1.55 -13.54
C MET A 652 18.49 -2.38 -14.76
N SER A 653 17.63 -3.38 -14.58
CA SER A 653 17.19 -4.25 -15.67
C SER A 653 15.75 -3.95 -16.08
N ASP A 654 15.38 -4.54 -17.21
CA ASP A 654 13.99 -4.49 -17.67
C ASP A 654 13.05 -5.39 -16.86
N ASP A 655 13.56 -6.27 -16.00
CA ASP A 655 12.79 -7.20 -15.15
C ASP A 655 12.83 -6.78 -13.67
N ALA A 656 12.35 -5.57 -13.40
CA ALA A 656 12.41 -4.91 -12.10
C ALA A 656 11.89 -5.80 -10.95
N LEU A 657 10.75 -6.45 -11.13
CA LEU A 657 10.19 -7.33 -10.10
C LEU A 657 11.10 -8.54 -9.81
N LEU A 658 11.80 -9.04 -10.81
CA LEU A 658 12.75 -10.12 -10.63
C LEU A 658 14.00 -9.67 -9.85
N GLU A 659 14.43 -8.42 -10.02
CA GLU A 659 15.49 -7.84 -9.19
C GLU A 659 15.09 -7.82 -7.71
N GLU A 660 13.85 -7.41 -7.38
CA GLU A 660 13.34 -7.44 -6.01
C GLU A 660 13.33 -8.86 -5.42
N TYR A 661 12.90 -9.86 -6.20
CA TYR A 661 12.96 -11.26 -5.77
C TYR A 661 14.40 -11.74 -5.61
N SER A 662 15.31 -11.30 -6.46
CA SER A 662 16.74 -11.63 -6.35
C SER A 662 17.36 -11.02 -5.09
N VAL A 663 17.03 -9.78 -4.78
CA VAL A 663 17.44 -9.11 -3.53
C VAL A 663 16.87 -9.85 -2.31
N ALA A 664 15.60 -10.21 -2.34
CA ALA A 664 14.98 -10.97 -1.26
C ALA A 664 15.70 -12.31 -1.04
N ARG A 665 16.07 -13.00 -2.10
CA ARG A 665 16.80 -14.29 -2.01
C ARG A 665 18.23 -14.12 -1.53
N TYR A 666 19.02 -13.29 -2.22
CA TYR A 666 20.47 -13.28 -2.04
C TYR A 666 20.93 -12.32 -0.93
N VAL A 667 20.26 -11.19 -0.74
CA VAL A 667 20.62 -10.20 0.27
C VAL A 667 19.83 -10.42 1.55
N LEU A 668 18.51 -10.55 1.46
CA LEU A 668 17.64 -10.73 2.63
C LEU A 668 17.52 -12.19 3.08
N LYS A 669 18.18 -13.13 2.35
CA LYS A 669 18.31 -14.55 2.72
C LYS A 669 16.97 -15.28 2.89
N LEU A 670 16.03 -15.02 2.01
CA LEU A 670 14.84 -15.86 1.87
C LEU A 670 15.13 -17.01 0.91
N ASP A 671 14.66 -18.20 1.22
CA ASP A 671 14.83 -19.35 0.32
C ASP A 671 13.79 -19.33 -0.82
N SER A 672 13.99 -20.20 -1.81
CA SER A 672 13.12 -20.27 -2.99
C SER A 672 11.70 -20.70 -2.67
N LEU A 673 11.52 -21.57 -1.67
CA LEU A 673 10.20 -22.04 -1.25
C LEU A 673 9.43 -20.90 -0.58
N MET A 674 10.09 -20.11 0.28
CA MET A 674 9.51 -18.90 0.88
C MET A 674 9.07 -17.90 -0.19
N LEU A 675 9.88 -17.69 -1.24
CA LEU A 675 9.53 -16.81 -2.33
C LEU A 675 8.31 -17.29 -3.12
N LEU A 676 8.18 -18.60 -3.32
CA LEU A 676 7.00 -19.20 -3.96
C LEU A 676 5.73 -19.02 -3.11
N TYR A 677 5.86 -18.98 -1.78
CA TYR A 677 4.74 -18.77 -0.88
C TYR A 677 4.08 -17.39 -1.07
N PHE A 678 4.84 -16.36 -1.48
CA PHE A 678 4.28 -15.04 -1.82
C PHE A 678 3.24 -15.11 -2.94
N PHE A 679 3.38 -16.03 -3.88
CA PHE A 679 2.41 -16.20 -4.97
C PHE A 679 1.06 -16.72 -4.47
N ALA A 680 1.06 -17.60 -3.48
CA ALA A 680 -0.17 -18.11 -2.89
C ALA A 680 -0.92 -17.02 -2.12
N MET A 681 -0.20 -16.14 -1.42
CA MET A 681 -0.79 -15.03 -0.65
C MET A 681 -1.38 -13.96 -1.57
N LEU A 682 -0.70 -13.62 -2.67
CA LEU A 682 -1.21 -12.68 -3.69
C LEU A 682 -2.52 -13.15 -4.33
N ASN A 683 -2.64 -14.46 -4.62
CA ASN A 683 -3.88 -15.02 -5.13
C ASN A 683 -5.06 -14.89 -4.15
N LEU A 684 -4.81 -14.88 -2.84
CA LEU A 684 -5.85 -14.68 -1.83
C LEU A 684 -6.31 -13.21 -1.76
N THR A 685 -5.40 -12.26 -1.92
CA THR A 685 -5.72 -10.83 -1.98
C THR A 685 -6.44 -10.44 -3.27
N PHE A 686 -6.09 -11.04 -4.40
CA PHE A 686 -6.74 -10.81 -5.70
C PHE A 686 -8.15 -11.42 -5.82
N ARG A 687 -8.47 -12.47 -5.05
CA ARG A 687 -9.80 -13.11 -5.08
C ARG A 687 -10.84 -12.43 -4.19
N SER A 688 -10.42 -11.56 -3.28
CA SER A 688 -11.33 -10.83 -2.40
C SER A 688 -11.82 -9.49 -2.99
N THR A 689 -11.34 -9.12 -4.15
CA THR A 689 -11.81 -8.01 -4.99
C THR A 689 -12.37 -8.55 -6.31
#